data_8323c734f5c75fd873f5ca7c8848a316
#
_entry.id   8323c734f5c75fd873f5ca7c8848a316
#
_cell.length_a   1.000
_cell.length_b   1.000
_cell.length_c   1.000
_cell.angle_alpha   90.00
_cell.angle_beta   90.00
_cell.angle_gamma   90.00
#
_symmetry.space_group_name_H-M   'P 1'
#
loop_
_entity.id
_entity.type
_entity.pdbx_description
1 polymer ?
#
loop_
_entity_poly.entity_id
_entity_poly.type
_entity_poly.pdbx_seq_one_letter_code
_entity_poly.pdbx_strand_id
1 'polypeptide(L)'
;MEKYGVNELRKMFLDYFKEQDHLILKSFSLVPHNDNSLLLINSGMAPLKPYFTGQEIPPKRRVSTCQKCIRTGDIENIGKTARHGTFFEMLGNFSFGDYFKSEALHFAWQFLTERVGIPKDRLYPSIYLDDEEAFRVWTEELGVPADRVYRFGKEDNFWEHGAGPCGPCSEIYYDRGEKYGTGPEDVMGGEGDRFIEVWNVVFSQFNNDGHGHYTDLIQKNIDTGMGLERLAVVCQDVPSLFDVDTNKAMMEEIAELSHKRYLENKEDDISFRIIADHVKSCTFMASDGIMPSNEGRGYVFRRLLRRAARHGRILGIEGAFLAKLSKKAIALSKDGYPELEEKKDMILRVISEEEERFNKTIDNGLAILQSLIQDLQKKKEKTLSGEEAFRLYDTYGFPLDLTKEILEDAGMDLDEEAFHKAMKVQKDTARAARKTTNYMGRDDIYQNLDPSISSEFTGYDRLEEDATAKALVFLSDEEGQGRICDKITEGQKAAVITDKTPFYATMGGQQGDQGEITGENSLFVVDETIHLQGGKIAHLGVMEQGEISVKERVHLSVDEEARNLTARNHTATHLLQKALKTVLGPHVEQAGAYYDDKRLRFDFTHFAALTKEELKKVEEMVNQEIAKGDLVKTEEMSLEDAKKSGAIALFGEKYGDKVRVVSVGDYSVELCGGTHVSQSGSIQGFKIISEQGIAAGIRRIEALTSQNLFDYFQKEEELLKELSAKLKADPEHLLQRVESLEQELKSSKSDLDKLKAKMAKEEMGELSAESVNGCSVIIKELQGVDRNDLRTLGDSLKDKYENAFVLLISVEDGKPVLMATASDGAVKKGAHSGNLIKEVAAVLGGGGGGKPQMAQAGGKDVSAIPHALEKAKELMQAQLQG
;
A
#
# COMPACT_ATOMS: atom_id res chain seq x y z
N MET A 1 -8.29 44.69 -18.50
CA MET A 1 -7.33 43.58 -18.38
C MET A 1 -7.79 42.49 -19.31
N GLU A 2 -6.89 41.90 -20.06
CA GLU A 2 -7.17 40.75 -20.92
C GLU A 2 -7.35 39.47 -20.06
N LYS A 3 -8.24 38.59 -20.46
CA LYS A 3 -8.51 37.35 -19.73
C LYS A 3 -7.59 36.23 -20.25
N TYR A 4 -6.58 35.91 -19.50
CA TYR A 4 -5.65 34.83 -19.83
C TYR A 4 -6.02 33.50 -19.13
N GLY A 5 -5.85 32.37 -19.83
CA GLY A 5 -5.98 31.05 -19.25
C GLY A 5 -4.75 30.64 -18.41
N VAL A 6 -4.92 29.65 -17.55
CA VAL A 6 -3.84 29.13 -16.68
C VAL A 6 -2.60 28.73 -17.50
N ASN A 7 -2.79 28.00 -18.60
CA ASN A 7 -1.67 27.56 -19.46
C ASN A 7 -0.99 28.74 -20.18
N GLU A 8 -1.73 29.77 -20.57
CA GLU A 8 -1.18 30.98 -21.17
C GLU A 8 -0.34 31.76 -20.17
N LEU A 9 -0.83 31.95 -18.95
CA LEU A 9 -0.10 32.63 -17.88
C LEU A 9 1.19 31.92 -17.52
N ARG A 10 1.17 30.58 -17.42
CA ARG A 10 2.38 29.77 -17.20
C ARG A 10 3.43 30.04 -18.29
N LYS A 11 3.01 29.95 -19.54
CA LYS A 11 3.90 30.20 -20.68
C LYS A 11 4.43 31.64 -20.69
N MET A 12 3.56 32.61 -20.46
CA MET A 12 3.90 34.03 -20.43
C MET A 12 4.96 34.34 -19.37
N PHE A 13 4.84 33.75 -18.17
CA PHE A 13 5.82 33.91 -17.10
C PHE A 13 7.18 33.34 -17.47
N LEU A 14 7.21 32.10 -17.95
CA LEU A 14 8.46 31.43 -18.33
C LEU A 14 9.15 32.12 -19.51
N ASP A 15 8.37 32.57 -20.50
CA ASP A 15 8.91 33.32 -21.65
C ASP A 15 9.48 34.68 -21.22
N TYR A 16 8.78 35.41 -20.32
CA TYR A 16 9.26 36.66 -19.77
C TYR A 16 10.61 36.48 -19.07
N PHE A 17 10.75 35.55 -18.17
CA PHE A 17 11.99 35.31 -17.45
C PHE A 17 13.10 34.76 -18.33
N LYS A 18 12.77 34.03 -19.39
CA LYS A 18 13.74 33.66 -20.43
C LYS A 18 14.31 34.90 -21.16
N GLU A 19 13.47 35.89 -21.45
CA GLU A 19 13.89 37.19 -22.02
C GLU A 19 14.80 37.98 -21.05
N GLN A 20 14.62 37.76 -19.73
CA GLN A 20 15.47 38.33 -18.68
C GLN A 20 16.70 37.45 -18.33
N ASP A 21 17.14 36.63 -19.28
CA ASP A 21 18.33 35.79 -19.19
C ASP A 21 18.28 34.72 -18.07
N HIS A 22 17.08 34.26 -17.69
CA HIS A 22 16.95 33.11 -16.78
C HIS A 22 16.97 31.78 -17.52
N LEU A 23 17.62 30.75 -16.93
CA LEU A 23 17.51 29.38 -17.39
C LEU A 23 16.16 28.83 -16.92
N ILE A 24 15.36 28.38 -17.88
CA ILE A 24 14.06 27.78 -17.56
C ILE A 24 14.28 26.32 -17.18
N LEU A 25 13.98 25.99 -15.95
CA LEU A 25 14.03 24.61 -15.44
C LEU A 25 12.64 23.95 -15.55
N LYS A 26 12.65 22.65 -15.82
CA LYS A 26 11.43 21.84 -15.70
C LYS A 26 11.01 21.76 -14.24
N SER A 27 9.73 21.56 -13.99
CA SER A 27 9.23 21.25 -12.65
C SER A 27 9.92 20.00 -12.09
N PHE A 28 10.38 20.09 -10.86
CA PHE A 28 10.93 18.94 -10.14
C PHE A 28 9.81 17.99 -9.72
N SER A 29 10.18 16.76 -9.36
CA SER A 29 9.26 15.79 -8.79
C SER A 29 8.63 16.31 -7.48
N LEU A 30 7.39 15.92 -7.21
CA LEU A 30 6.75 16.13 -5.90
C LEU A 30 7.44 15.36 -4.76
N VAL A 31 8.26 14.36 -5.10
CA VAL A 31 9.07 13.60 -4.15
C VAL A 31 10.37 14.36 -3.87
N PRO A 32 10.61 14.85 -2.63
CA PRO A 32 11.84 15.55 -2.30
C PRO A 32 13.07 14.66 -2.47
N HIS A 33 14.13 15.19 -3.07
CA HIS A 33 15.43 14.53 -3.13
C HIS A 33 16.31 15.06 -1.99
N ASN A 34 16.87 14.16 -1.19
CA ASN A 34 17.80 14.48 -0.09
C ASN A 34 17.27 15.44 1.00
N ASP A 35 15.98 15.65 1.10
CA ASP A 35 15.34 16.44 2.16
C ASP A 35 14.31 15.60 2.92
N ASN A 36 14.70 15.08 4.08
CA ASN A 36 13.84 14.28 4.95
C ASN A 36 12.88 15.15 5.80
N SER A 37 13.01 16.47 5.76
CA SER A 37 12.11 17.38 6.48
C SER A 37 10.78 17.59 5.78
N LEU A 38 10.70 17.29 4.48
CA LEU A 38 9.51 17.43 3.65
C LEU A 38 8.95 16.08 3.22
N LEU A 39 7.67 15.90 3.41
CA LEU A 39 6.96 14.74 2.88
C LEU A 39 6.75 14.86 1.36
N LEU A 40 6.34 16.05 0.90
CA LEU A 40 6.09 16.41 -0.49
C LEU A 40 6.63 17.82 -0.76
N ILE A 41 7.02 18.10 -1.99
CA ILE A 41 7.42 19.46 -2.38
C ILE A 41 6.22 20.39 -2.26
N ASN A 42 6.37 21.45 -1.46
CA ASN A 42 5.34 22.39 -1.08
C ASN A 42 5.64 23.85 -1.46
N SER A 43 6.81 24.10 -2.07
CA SER A 43 7.22 25.44 -2.53
C SER A 43 8.20 25.35 -3.71
N GLY A 44 8.33 26.44 -4.45
CA GLY A 44 9.26 26.52 -5.60
C GLY A 44 10.72 26.42 -5.21
N MET A 45 11.08 26.92 -4.02
CA MET A 45 12.45 26.92 -3.52
C MET A 45 12.91 25.57 -2.99
N ALA A 46 11.99 24.72 -2.50
CA ALA A 46 12.34 23.47 -1.81
C ALA A 46 13.33 22.59 -2.58
N PRO A 47 13.17 22.33 -3.88
CA PRO A 47 14.14 21.52 -4.63
C PRO A 47 15.45 22.26 -4.94
N LEU A 48 15.52 23.58 -4.72
CA LEU A 48 16.67 24.45 -5.03
C LEU A 48 17.49 24.80 -3.79
N LYS A 49 17.11 24.35 -2.58
CA LYS A 49 17.80 24.63 -1.32
C LYS A 49 19.33 24.47 -1.38
N PRO A 50 19.92 23.42 -2.02
CA PRO A 50 21.37 23.28 -2.09
C PRO A 50 22.09 24.43 -2.80
N TYR A 51 21.43 25.12 -3.75
CA TYR A 51 21.99 26.27 -4.45
C TYR A 51 21.99 27.54 -3.57
N PHE A 52 20.98 27.70 -2.74
CA PHE A 52 20.89 28.81 -1.78
C PHE A 52 21.96 28.74 -0.69
N THR A 53 22.27 27.55 -0.23
CA THR A 53 23.26 27.29 0.82
C THR A 53 24.68 27.17 0.29
N GLY A 54 24.87 27.15 -1.03
CA GLY A 54 26.18 26.94 -1.65
C GLY A 54 26.72 25.51 -1.57
N GLN A 55 25.89 24.56 -1.19
CA GLN A 55 26.24 23.12 -1.18
C GLN A 55 26.41 22.58 -2.61
N GLU A 56 25.66 23.11 -3.55
CA GLU A 56 25.75 22.78 -4.96
C GLU A 56 25.87 24.06 -5.80
N ILE A 57 26.53 23.96 -6.94
CA ILE A 57 26.64 25.05 -7.92
C ILE A 57 25.41 25.01 -8.81
N PRO A 58 24.63 26.12 -8.90
CA PRO A 58 23.48 26.15 -9.79
C PRO A 58 23.89 26.06 -11.25
N PRO A 59 23.07 25.48 -12.12
CA PRO A 59 23.36 25.36 -13.56
C PRO A 59 23.46 26.75 -14.25
N LYS A 60 22.82 27.76 -13.68
CA LYS A 60 22.93 29.17 -13.99
C LYS A 60 22.56 29.98 -12.74
N ARG A 61 23.15 31.17 -12.56
CA ARG A 61 22.85 32.02 -11.40
C ARG A 61 21.42 32.60 -11.43
N ARG A 62 20.81 32.68 -12.60
CA ARG A 62 19.40 33.06 -12.82
C ARG A 62 18.62 31.86 -13.31
N VAL A 63 17.64 31.41 -12.56
CA VAL A 63 16.75 30.33 -13.01
C VAL A 63 15.30 30.71 -12.80
N SER A 64 14.40 30.12 -13.59
CA SER A 64 12.98 30.27 -13.39
C SER A 64 12.28 28.93 -13.65
N THR A 65 11.21 28.67 -12.91
CA THR A 65 10.45 27.42 -13.04
C THR A 65 8.98 27.64 -12.70
N CYS A 66 8.13 26.78 -13.20
CA CYS A 66 6.77 26.57 -12.71
C CYS A 66 6.76 25.25 -11.96
N GLN A 67 6.87 25.31 -10.63
CA GLN A 67 6.99 24.14 -9.78
C GLN A 67 5.62 23.63 -9.33
N LYS A 68 5.34 22.36 -9.58
CA LYS A 68 4.20 21.66 -9.00
C LYS A 68 4.40 21.46 -7.50
N CYS A 69 3.39 21.80 -6.73
CA CYS A 69 3.43 21.78 -5.26
C CYS A 69 2.21 21.08 -4.70
N ILE A 70 2.37 20.43 -3.55
CA ILE A 70 1.27 19.89 -2.75
C ILE A 70 1.39 20.36 -1.31
N ARG A 71 0.28 20.93 -0.80
CA ARG A 71 0.11 21.30 0.61
C ARG A 71 -1.07 20.52 1.19
N THR A 72 -0.85 19.87 2.32
CA THR A 72 -1.82 18.97 2.96
C THR A 72 -2.33 19.47 4.31
N GLY A 73 -1.80 20.57 4.82
CA GLY A 73 -2.20 21.14 6.11
C GLY A 73 -3.66 21.57 6.18
N ASP A 74 -4.24 21.95 5.03
CA ASP A 74 -5.59 22.52 4.95
C ASP A 74 -6.59 21.64 4.19
N ILE A 75 -6.37 20.31 4.15
CA ILE A 75 -7.26 19.39 3.41
C ILE A 75 -8.73 19.54 3.82
N GLU A 76 -9.00 19.78 5.10
CA GLU A 76 -10.36 19.97 5.64
C GLU A 76 -11.02 21.26 5.15
N ASN A 77 -10.24 22.25 4.76
CA ASN A 77 -10.70 23.56 4.26
C ASN A 77 -10.95 23.55 2.74
N ILE A 78 -10.47 22.50 2.04
CA ILE A 78 -10.66 22.38 0.59
C ILE A 78 -12.15 22.30 0.25
N GLY A 79 -12.55 23.16 -0.69
CA GLY A 79 -13.95 23.30 -1.12
C GLY A 79 -14.77 24.27 -0.29
N LYS A 80 -14.38 24.55 0.96
CA LYS A 80 -15.08 25.47 1.88
C LYS A 80 -14.61 26.92 1.72
N THR A 81 -13.36 27.13 1.35
CA THR A 81 -12.75 28.46 1.15
C THR A 81 -12.45 28.72 -0.33
N ALA A 82 -12.31 29.98 -0.71
CA ALA A 82 -12.07 30.39 -2.10
C ALA A 82 -10.62 30.21 -2.57
N ARG A 83 -9.66 30.07 -1.63
CA ARG A 83 -8.21 30.23 -1.86
C ARG A 83 -7.35 29.03 -1.49
N HIS A 84 -7.91 27.99 -0.87
CA HIS A 84 -7.16 26.77 -0.51
C HIS A 84 -7.33 25.68 -1.56
N GLY A 85 -6.19 25.16 -2.05
CA GLY A 85 -6.09 24.03 -2.95
C GLY A 85 -4.97 23.08 -2.49
N THR A 86 -5.15 21.80 -2.66
CA THR A 86 -4.13 20.80 -2.31
C THR A 86 -2.97 20.82 -3.29
N PHE A 87 -3.27 20.78 -4.59
CA PHE A 87 -2.31 20.94 -5.68
C PHE A 87 -2.36 22.37 -6.21
N PHE A 88 -1.21 22.97 -6.39
CA PHE A 88 -1.06 24.25 -7.06
C PHE A 88 0.27 24.35 -7.79
N GLU A 89 0.34 25.27 -8.73
CA GLU A 89 1.55 25.56 -9.46
C GLU A 89 2.18 26.87 -8.94
N MET A 90 3.44 26.80 -8.56
CA MET A 90 4.19 27.96 -8.07
C MET A 90 5.16 28.45 -9.15
N LEU A 91 4.89 29.60 -9.68
CA LEU A 91 5.78 30.35 -10.57
C LEU A 91 6.88 30.98 -9.75
N GLY A 92 8.13 30.75 -10.09
CA GLY A 92 9.27 31.29 -9.35
C GLY A 92 10.42 31.72 -10.26
N ASN A 93 11.03 32.83 -9.90
CA ASN A 93 12.31 33.26 -10.44
C ASN A 93 13.31 33.40 -9.30
N PHE A 94 14.52 32.91 -9.53
CA PHE A 94 15.53 32.73 -8.50
C PHE A 94 16.85 33.38 -8.94
N SER A 95 17.55 34.02 -7.99
CA SER A 95 18.89 34.54 -8.17
C SER A 95 19.82 33.95 -7.13
N PHE A 96 20.91 33.35 -7.56
CA PHE A 96 21.95 32.80 -6.70
C PHE A 96 23.18 33.72 -6.75
N GLY A 97 23.13 34.82 -5.96
CA GLY A 97 24.21 35.80 -5.88
C GLY A 97 24.43 36.63 -7.17
N ASP A 98 23.39 36.79 -7.99
CA ASP A 98 23.44 37.64 -9.20
C ASP A 98 22.74 39.00 -8.98
N TYR A 99 21.43 39.03 -9.07
CA TYR A 99 20.61 40.21 -8.75
C TYR A 99 19.96 40.09 -7.37
N PHE A 100 19.51 41.24 -6.85
CA PHE A 100 18.88 41.32 -5.53
C PHE A 100 17.60 42.16 -5.56
N LYS A 101 17.27 42.88 -4.51
CA LYS A 101 15.97 43.53 -4.29
C LYS A 101 15.48 44.38 -5.45
N SER A 102 16.29 45.36 -5.92
CA SER A 102 15.84 46.31 -6.93
C SER A 102 15.41 45.61 -8.21
N GLU A 103 16.28 44.76 -8.81
CA GLU A 103 15.94 44.06 -10.04
C GLU A 103 14.79 43.07 -9.84
N ALA A 104 14.73 42.42 -8.68
CA ALA A 104 13.64 41.46 -8.41
C ALA A 104 12.27 42.13 -8.39
N LEU A 105 12.18 43.27 -7.71
CA LEU A 105 10.95 44.07 -7.63
C LEU A 105 10.59 44.68 -8.98
N HIS A 106 11.58 45.13 -9.77
CA HIS A 106 11.37 45.65 -11.12
C HIS A 106 10.80 44.54 -12.03
N PHE A 107 11.38 43.31 -11.98
CA PHE A 107 10.86 42.18 -12.75
C PHE A 107 9.42 41.85 -12.36
N ALA A 108 9.12 41.78 -11.07
CA ALA A 108 7.78 41.47 -10.61
C ALA A 108 6.75 42.54 -11.04
N TRP A 109 7.10 43.85 -10.86
CA TRP A 109 6.23 44.96 -11.23
C TRP A 109 6.00 45.02 -12.75
N GLN A 110 7.07 44.87 -13.54
CA GLN A 110 7.00 44.89 -15.00
C GLN A 110 6.17 43.74 -15.54
N PHE A 111 6.38 42.53 -15.01
CA PHE A 111 5.59 41.36 -15.41
C PHE A 111 4.10 41.60 -15.18
N LEU A 112 3.71 42.01 -13.96
CA LEU A 112 2.30 42.20 -13.61
C LEU A 112 1.66 43.34 -14.38
N THR A 113 2.35 44.48 -14.53
CA THR A 113 1.75 45.71 -15.09
C THR A 113 1.87 45.78 -16.61
N GLU A 114 2.96 45.28 -17.20
CA GLU A 114 3.23 45.46 -18.64
C GLU A 114 2.94 44.17 -19.44
N ARG A 115 3.26 42.99 -18.88
CA ARG A 115 3.00 41.71 -19.59
C ARG A 115 1.59 41.23 -19.36
N VAL A 116 1.17 41.12 -18.12
CA VAL A 116 -0.19 40.71 -17.75
C VAL A 116 -1.21 41.85 -17.91
N GLY A 117 -0.76 43.09 -17.75
CA GLY A 117 -1.61 44.30 -17.92
C GLY A 117 -2.53 44.56 -16.74
N ILE A 118 -2.09 44.20 -15.54
CA ILE A 118 -2.83 44.54 -14.31
C ILE A 118 -2.73 46.03 -14.05
N PRO A 119 -3.86 46.73 -13.81
CA PRO A 119 -3.85 48.16 -13.50
C PRO A 119 -3.01 48.48 -12.26
N LYS A 120 -2.06 49.41 -12.41
CA LYS A 120 -1.11 49.79 -11.34
C LYS A 120 -1.82 50.29 -10.08
N ASP A 121 -2.99 50.91 -10.21
CA ASP A 121 -3.80 51.42 -9.11
C ASP A 121 -4.52 50.31 -8.31
N ARG A 122 -4.50 49.08 -8.78
CA ARG A 122 -5.05 47.90 -8.08
C ARG A 122 -4.01 47.08 -7.35
N LEU A 123 -2.72 47.41 -7.51
CA LEU A 123 -1.61 46.68 -6.89
C LEU A 123 -1.13 47.41 -5.64
N TYR A 124 -0.98 46.65 -4.55
CA TYR A 124 -0.59 47.16 -3.22
C TYR A 124 0.58 46.31 -2.72
N PRO A 125 1.82 46.85 -2.74
CA PRO A 125 2.97 46.16 -2.16
C PRO A 125 2.94 46.20 -0.62
N SER A 126 3.45 45.14 -0.01
CA SER A 126 3.86 45.11 1.39
C SER A 126 5.35 44.86 1.51
N ILE A 127 5.95 45.31 2.61
CA ILE A 127 7.36 45.13 2.93
C ILE A 127 7.54 44.78 4.42
N TYR A 128 8.67 44.19 4.76
CA TYR A 128 9.08 44.02 6.16
C TYR A 128 9.28 45.39 6.83
N LEU A 129 8.90 45.52 8.11
CA LEU A 129 8.86 46.77 8.87
C LEU A 129 10.09 47.67 8.68
N ASP A 130 11.29 47.07 8.73
CA ASP A 130 12.56 47.77 8.72
C ASP A 130 13.26 47.78 7.35
N ASP A 131 12.58 47.29 6.28
CA ASP A 131 13.18 47.21 4.94
C ASP A 131 13.06 48.52 4.16
N GLU A 132 13.89 49.52 4.54
CA GLU A 132 13.94 50.82 3.88
C GLU A 132 14.47 50.73 2.43
N GLU A 133 15.25 49.73 2.10
CA GLU A 133 15.73 49.49 0.75
C GLU A 133 14.56 49.11 -0.19
N ALA A 134 13.75 48.14 0.20
CA ALA A 134 12.56 47.77 -0.55
C ALA A 134 11.55 48.93 -0.64
N PHE A 135 11.38 49.70 0.44
CA PHE A 135 10.53 50.91 0.43
C PHE A 135 10.95 51.94 -0.62
N ARG A 136 12.26 52.23 -0.72
CA ARG A 136 12.77 53.16 -1.73
C ARG A 136 12.58 52.62 -3.15
N VAL A 137 12.84 51.37 -3.37
CA VAL A 137 12.60 50.76 -4.68
C VAL A 137 11.14 50.90 -5.10
N TRP A 138 10.19 50.63 -4.22
CA TRP A 138 8.77 50.79 -4.53
C TRP A 138 8.38 52.25 -4.80
N THR A 139 8.85 53.15 -3.99
CA THR A 139 8.37 54.56 -4.03
C THR A 139 9.15 55.43 -5.00
N GLU A 140 10.49 55.32 -5.02
CA GLU A 140 11.35 56.20 -5.81
C GLU A 140 11.65 55.65 -7.21
N GLU A 141 11.87 54.30 -7.33
CA GLU A 141 12.23 53.72 -8.62
C GLU A 141 11.00 53.26 -9.40
N LEU A 142 10.02 52.63 -8.77
CA LEU A 142 8.80 52.08 -9.39
C LEU A 142 7.63 53.07 -9.36
N GLY A 143 7.73 54.17 -8.57
CA GLY A 143 6.74 55.24 -8.51
C GLY A 143 5.42 54.84 -7.86
N VAL A 144 5.41 53.87 -6.98
CA VAL A 144 4.23 53.50 -6.20
C VAL A 144 4.03 54.55 -5.10
N PRO A 145 2.82 55.13 -4.93
CA PRO A 145 2.55 56.07 -3.85
C PRO A 145 2.89 55.49 -2.48
N ALA A 146 3.56 56.26 -1.64
CA ALA A 146 4.05 55.80 -0.33
C ALA A 146 2.92 55.32 0.59
N ASP A 147 1.74 55.88 0.49
CA ASP A 147 0.53 55.49 1.24
C ASP A 147 -0.08 54.15 0.75
N ARG A 148 0.44 53.58 -0.35
CA ARG A 148 0.03 52.26 -0.88
C ARG A 148 1.06 51.17 -0.61
N VAL A 149 2.20 51.50 0.01
CA VAL A 149 3.21 50.54 0.43
C VAL A 149 2.99 50.24 1.92
N TYR A 150 2.52 49.02 2.21
CA TYR A 150 2.20 48.57 3.58
C TYR A 150 3.42 47.96 4.27
N ARG A 151 3.53 48.14 5.59
CA ARG A 151 4.62 47.62 6.41
C ARG A 151 4.07 46.60 7.40
N PHE A 152 4.51 45.37 7.30
CA PHE A 152 4.10 44.29 8.18
C PHE A 152 5.25 43.71 8.97
N GLY A 153 4.94 42.96 10.01
CA GLY A 153 5.89 42.35 10.91
C GLY A 153 6.48 41.04 10.35
N LYS A 154 7.14 40.35 11.25
CA LYS A 154 7.79 39.06 10.92
C LYS A 154 6.77 38.00 10.52
N GLU A 155 5.57 38.06 11.01
CA GLU A 155 4.51 37.09 10.74
C GLU A 155 4.08 37.12 9.27
N ASP A 156 4.12 38.30 8.63
CA ASP A 156 3.63 38.47 7.26
C ASP A 156 4.78 38.68 6.25
N ASN A 157 5.76 39.53 6.56
CA ASN A 157 6.81 39.91 5.60
C ASN A 157 8.23 39.41 5.95
N PHE A 158 8.31 38.26 6.59
CA PHE A 158 9.57 37.51 6.77
C PHE A 158 9.36 36.05 6.51
N TRP A 159 9.93 35.55 5.43
CA TRP A 159 9.76 34.13 5.05
C TRP A 159 10.80 33.24 5.72
N GLU A 160 10.34 32.23 6.44
CA GLU A 160 11.16 31.16 7.01
C GLU A 160 10.37 29.82 7.05
N HIS A 161 11.04 28.71 6.86
CA HIS A 161 10.42 27.40 6.96
C HIS A 161 11.41 26.38 7.59
N GLY A 162 11.33 26.20 8.89
CA GLY A 162 12.24 25.36 9.64
C GLY A 162 13.69 25.82 9.54
N ALA A 163 14.63 24.88 9.47
CA ALA A 163 16.04 25.18 9.24
C ALA A 163 16.31 25.44 7.75
N GLY A 164 17.12 26.46 7.46
CA GLY A 164 17.53 26.76 6.09
C GLY A 164 17.50 28.24 5.73
N PRO A 165 17.61 28.56 4.42
CA PRO A 165 17.59 29.93 3.89
C PRO A 165 16.30 30.64 4.25
N CYS A 166 16.41 31.91 4.67
CA CYS A 166 15.28 32.75 5.06
C CYS A 166 15.61 34.25 4.89
N GLY A 167 14.61 35.10 5.02
CA GLY A 167 14.83 36.54 4.98
C GLY A 167 13.54 37.35 4.88
N PRO A 168 13.64 38.72 4.96
CA PRO A 168 12.49 39.56 4.74
C PRO A 168 11.96 39.40 3.32
N CYS A 169 10.67 39.71 3.13
CA CYS A 169 10.05 39.64 1.83
C CYS A 169 9.17 40.85 1.55
N SER A 170 8.85 41.03 0.28
CA SER A 170 7.86 41.97 -0.21
C SER A 170 6.77 41.20 -0.95
N GLU A 171 5.53 41.36 -0.53
CA GLU A 171 4.38 40.75 -1.18
C GLU A 171 3.63 41.79 -2.02
N ILE A 172 3.03 41.34 -3.11
CA ILE A 172 2.22 42.16 -3.99
C ILE A 172 0.78 41.65 -3.92
N TYR A 173 -0.09 42.50 -3.40
CA TYR A 173 -1.52 42.24 -3.31
C TYR A 173 -2.29 42.89 -4.44
N TYR A 174 -3.39 42.29 -4.84
CA TYR A 174 -4.35 42.84 -5.80
C TYR A 174 -5.66 43.16 -5.11
N ASP A 175 -6.14 44.42 -5.19
CA ASP A 175 -7.48 44.80 -4.74
C ASP A 175 -8.53 44.41 -5.78
N ARG A 176 -9.31 43.39 -5.46
CA ARG A 176 -10.42 42.87 -6.29
C ARG A 176 -11.64 43.81 -6.29
N GLY A 177 -11.65 44.81 -5.40
CA GLY A 177 -12.71 45.76 -5.21
C GLY A 177 -13.80 45.31 -4.24
N GLU A 178 -14.68 46.28 -3.89
CA GLU A 178 -15.71 46.13 -2.84
C GLU A 178 -16.72 44.97 -3.10
N LYS A 179 -16.86 44.55 -4.35
CA LYS A 179 -17.71 43.39 -4.69
C LYS A 179 -17.28 42.05 -4.06
N TYR A 180 -16.02 41.97 -3.58
CA TYR A 180 -15.47 40.82 -2.94
C TYR A 180 -15.39 40.93 -1.42
N GLY A 181 -15.82 42.04 -0.86
CA GLY A 181 -15.93 42.24 0.58
C GLY A 181 -15.68 43.66 1.00
N THR A 182 -16.33 44.08 2.11
CA THR A 182 -16.20 45.36 2.77
C THR A 182 -16.18 45.21 4.30
N GLY A 183 -15.97 43.98 4.79
CA GLY A 183 -15.90 43.64 6.21
C GLY A 183 -14.58 44.07 6.86
N PRO A 184 -14.45 43.93 8.17
CA PRO A 184 -13.22 44.22 8.89
C PRO A 184 -12.03 43.34 8.48
N GLU A 185 -12.29 42.15 7.93
CA GLU A 185 -11.31 41.21 7.38
C GLU A 185 -10.84 41.56 5.97
N ASP A 186 -11.58 42.45 5.24
CA ASP A 186 -11.31 42.83 3.84
C ASP A 186 -10.36 44.01 3.74
N VAL A 187 -9.27 43.96 4.48
CA VAL A 187 -8.19 44.94 4.52
C VAL A 187 -6.87 44.34 4.04
N MET A 188 -5.90 45.18 3.74
CA MET A 188 -4.54 44.72 3.38
C MET A 188 -3.93 43.87 4.50
N GLY A 189 -3.47 42.65 4.12
CA GLY A 189 -2.96 41.67 5.07
C GLY A 189 -4.05 40.91 5.86
N GLY A 190 -5.34 41.23 5.61
CA GLY A 190 -6.46 40.54 6.28
C GLY A 190 -6.84 39.18 5.66
N GLU A 191 -7.74 38.49 6.34
CA GLU A 191 -8.22 37.17 5.94
C GLU A 191 -9.36 37.19 4.90
N GLY A 192 -9.84 38.41 4.52
CA GLY A 192 -10.93 38.58 3.56
C GLY A 192 -10.57 38.28 2.11
N ASP A 193 -11.58 38.27 1.23
CA ASP A 193 -11.39 37.90 -0.19
C ASP A 193 -11.13 39.09 -1.10
N ARG A 194 -11.10 40.32 -0.57
CA ARG A 194 -10.88 41.56 -1.35
C ARG A 194 -9.44 41.73 -1.77
N PHE A 195 -8.49 41.62 -0.84
CA PHE A 195 -7.06 41.77 -1.11
C PHE A 195 -6.43 40.38 -1.19
N ILE A 196 -6.08 39.97 -2.41
CA ILE A 196 -5.44 38.69 -2.64
C ILE A 196 -3.94 38.89 -2.86
N GLU A 197 -3.11 38.19 -2.07
CA GLU A 197 -1.68 38.08 -2.33
C GLU A 197 -1.47 37.37 -3.66
N VAL A 198 -0.82 38.02 -4.61
CA VAL A 198 -0.51 37.46 -5.93
C VAL A 198 0.91 36.94 -5.98
N TRP A 199 1.87 37.68 -5.44
CA TRP A 199 3.30 37.35 -5.55
C TRP A 199 4.06 37.70 -4.28
N ASN A 200 4.88 36.76 -3.81
CA ASN A 200 5.83 36.96 -2.72
C ASN A 200 7.27 36.98 -3.27
N VAL A 201 8.03 38.02 -2.99
CA VAL A 201 9.44 38.20 -3.36
C VAL A 201 10.28 38.17 -2.10
N VAL A 202 10.99 37.06 -1.87
CA VAL A 202 11.79 36.81 -0.67
C VAL A 202 13.26 37.21 -0.92
N PHE A 203 13.79 38.01 -0.04
CA PHE A 203 15.20 38.45 -0.01
C PHE A 203 15.99 37.51 0.90
N SER A 204 16.34 36.33 0.36
CA SER A 204 16.97 35.26 1.10
C SER A 204 18.43 35.60 1.39
N GLN A 205 18.70 36.08 2.59
CA GLN A 205 20.03 36.54 3.01
C GLN A 205 20.52 35.90 4.31
N PHE A 206 19.65 35.20 5.05
CA PHE A 206 19.99 34.53 6.30
C PHE A 206 19.80 33.04 6.19
N ASN A 207 20.50 32.30 7.07
CA ASN A 207 20.28 30.88 7.32
C ASN A 207 19.79 30.70 8.76
N ASN A 208 18.62 30.10 8.93
CA ASN A 208 18.06 29.74 10.23
C ASN A 208 18.55 28.33 10.61
N ASP A 209 19.04 28.14 11.83
CA ASP A 209 19.47 26.84 12.37
C ASP A 209 18.30 25.95 12.83
N GLY A 210 17.05 26.42 12.72
CA GLY A 210 15.84 25.76 13.21
C GLY A 210 15.53 26.02 14.69
N HIS A 211 16.38 26.78 15.37
CA HIS A 211 16.22 27.19 16.78
C HIS A 211 16.04 28.70 16.93
N GLY A 212 15.87 29.42 15.81
CA GLY A 212 15.68 30.86 15.79
C GLY A 212 16.97 31.69 15.79
N HIS A 213 18.14 31.06 15.56
CA HIS A 213 19.40 31.76 15.35
C HIS A 213 19.65 31.93 13.85
N TYR A 214 19.95 33.16 13.45
CA TYR A 214 20.19 33.55 12.06
C TYR A 214 21.64 33.87 11.84
N THR A 215 22.22 33.34 10.77
CA THR A 215 23.54 33.64 10.27
C THR A 215 23.44 34.13 8.83
N ASP A 216 24.32 35.00 8.41
CA ASP A 216 24.32 35.49 7.01
C ASP A 216 24.64 34.30 6.07
N LEU A 217 23.92 34.23 4.95
CA LEU A 217 24.27 33.35 3.84
C LEU A 217 25.56 33.82 3.17
N ILE A 218 26.31 32.88 2.55
CA ILE A 218 27.54 33.17 1.80
C ILE A 218 27.27 34.21 0.69
N GLN A 219 26.06 34.22 0.15
CA GLN A 219 25.61 35.13 -0.89
C GLN A 219 24.16 35.53 -0.65
N LYS A 220 23.79 36.74 -1.10
CA LYS A 220 22.40 37.17 -1.11
C LYS A 220 21.67 36.57 -2.31
N ASN A 221 20.50 36.03 -2.06
CA ASN A 221 19.73 35.31 -3.07
C ASN A 221 18.31 35.91 -3.18
N ILE A 222 17.68 35.68 -4.31
CA ILE A 222 16.26 35.92 -4.51
C ILE A 222 15.52 34.60 -4.63
N ASP A 223 14.47 34.47 -3.86
CA ASP A 223 13.45 33.42 -3.96
C ASP A 223 12.11 34.12 -4.22
N THR A 224 11.36 33.66 -5.23
CA THR A 224 10.01 34.19 -5.44
C THR A 224 8.99 33.09 -5.59
N GLY A 225 7.77 33.38 -5.13
CA GLY A 225 6.64 32.47 -5.27
C GLY A 225 5.36 33.19 -5.65
N MET A 226 4.84 32.86 -6.84
CA MET A 226 3.54 33.34 -7.32
C MET A 226 2.65 32.17 -7.64
N GLY A 227 1.51 32.07 -6.96
CA GLY A 227 0.52 31.03 -7.28
C GLY A 227 -0.10 31.26 -8.65
N LEU A 228 0.11 30.32 -9.58
CA LEU A 228 -0.42 30.42 -10.95
C LEU A 228 -1.94 30.51 -10.96
N GLU A 229 -2.61 29.68 -10.15
CA GLU A 229 -4.06 29.69 -10.02
C GLU A 229 -4.56 31.01 -9.41
N ARG A 230 -3.83 31.60 -8.43
CA ARG A 230 -4.17 32.94 -7.86
C ARG A 230 -4.06 34.03 -8.90
N LEU A 231 -2.99 34.04 -9.70
CA LEU A 231 -2.85 34.98 -10.82
C LEU A 231 -3.99 34.82 -11.83
N ALA A 232 -4.38 33.59 -12.14
CA ALA A 232 -5.50 33.29 -13.02
C ALA A 232 -6.84 33.79 -12.46
N VAL A 233 -7.08 33.66 -11.14
CA VAL A 233 -8.26 34.25 -10.46
C VAL A 233 -8.35 35.76 -10.71
N VAL A 234 -7.22 36.46 -10.58
CA VAL A 234 -7.16 37.90 -10.83
C VAL A 234 -7.43 38.21 -12.30
N CYS A 235 -6.76 37.54 -13.24
CA CYS A 235 -6.89 37.78 -14.67
C CYS A 235 -8.27 37.44 -15.25
N GLN A 236 -8.88 36.41 -14.74
CA GLN A 236 -10.20 35.94 -15.19
C GLN A 236 -11.35 36.63 -14.45
N ASP A 237 -11.05 37.40 -13.37
CA ASP A 237 -12.02 38.05 -12.48
C ASP A 237 -13.11 37.08 -11.97
N VAL A 238 -12.68 35.93 -11.46
CA VAL A 238 -13.55 34.86 -10.96
C VAL A 238 -13.51 34.78 -9.42
N PRO A 239 -14.56 34.21 -8.76
CA PRO A 239 -14.67 34.26 -7.30
C PRO A 239 -13.57 33.46 -6.58
N SER A 240 -13.20 32.30 -7.10
CA SER A 240 -12.30 31.37 -6.44
C SER A 240 -11.34 30.70 -7.42
N LEU A 241 -10.33 30.04 -6.88
CA LEU A 241 -9.41 29.20 -7.68
C LEU A 241 -10.12 28.02 -8.37
N PHE A 242 -11.30 27.63 -7.88
CA PHE A 242 -12.12 26.58 -8.48
C PHE A 242 -12.87 27.04 -9.74
N ASP A 243 -12.99 28.34 -9.94
CA ASP A 243 -13.72 28.94 -11.06
C ASP A 243 -12.79 29.35 -12.23
N VAL A 244 -11.46 29.13 -12.10
CA VAL A 244 -10.53 29.34 -13.21
C VAL A 244 -10.77 28.31 -14.33
N ASP A 245 -10.40 28.67 -15.55
CA ASP A 245 -10.69 27.91 -16.77
C ASP A 245 -10.39 26.40 -16.67
N THR A 246 -9.21 26.00 -16.17
CA THR A 246 -8.84 24.58 -16.04
C THR A 246 -9.70 23.84 -15.00
N ASN A 247 -9.95 24.46 -13.85
CA ASN A 247 -10.78 23.86 -12.82
C ASN A 247 -12.26 23.85 -13.22
N LYS A 248 -12.73 24.91 -13.89
CA LYS A 248 -14.09 24.95 -14.44
C LYS A 248 -14.35 23.82 -15.42
N ALA A 249 -13.38 23.50 -16.28
CA ALA A 249 -13.50 22.36 -17.21
C ALA A 249 -13.57 21.01 -16.46
N MET A 250 -12.96 20.90 -15.27
CA MET A 250 -13.15 19.73 -14.39
C MET A 250 -14.56 19.68 -13.79
N MET A 251 -15.08 20.85 -13.35
CA MET A 251 -16.44 20.95 -12.79
C MET A 251 -17.49 20.55 -13.84
N GLU A 252 -17.31 20.92 -15.12
CA GLU A 252 -18.19 20.53 -16.21
C GLU A 252 -18.23 19.01 -16.40
N GLU A 253 -17.09 18.33 -16.33
CA GLU A 253 -17.01 16.86 -16.41
C GLU A 253 -17.70 16.18 -15.20
N ILE A 254 -17.52 16.73 -13.98
CA ILE A 254 -18.20 16.24 -12.77
C ILE A 254 -19.72 16.44 -12.90
N ALA A 255 -20.15 17.57 -13.44
CA ALA A 255 -21.57 17.86 -13.68
C ALA A 255 -22.24 16.87 -14.64
N GLU A 256 -21.53 16.48 -15.71
CA GLU A 256 -22.00 15.43 -16.64
C GLU A 256 -22.15 14.07 -15.94
N LEU A 257 -21.21 13.72 -15.04
CA LEU A 257 -21.20 12.45 -14.32
C LEU A 257 -22.27 12.38 -13.23
N SER A 258 -22.50 13.48 -12.53
CA SER A 258 -23.44 13.56 -11.40
C SER A 258 -24.86 13.93 -11.79
N HIS A 259 -25.07 14.41 -13.03
CA HIS A 259 -26.32 15.04 -13.48
C HIS A 259 -26.77 16.22 -12.60
N LYS A 260 -25.81 16.86 -11.90
CA LYS A 260 -26.01 18.07 -11.09
C LYS A 260 -25.24 19.24 -11.70
N ARG A 261 -25.55 20.45 -11.23
CA ARG A 261 -24.88 21.66 -11.72
C ARG A 261 -24.11 22.34 -10.62
N TYR A 262 -22.90 22.74 -10.93
CA TYR A 262 -22.05 23.55 -10.05
C TYR A 262 -22.68 24.95 -9.87
N LEU A 263 -22.63 25.52 -8.67
CA LEU A 263 -23.20 26.79 -8.23
C LEU A 263 -24.74 26.82 -8.10
N GLU A 264 -25.41 25.66 -8.09
CA GLU A 264 -26.85 25.56 -7.77
C GLU A 264 -27.12 25.25 -6.29
N ASN A 265 -26.24 24.48 -5.64
CA ASN A 265 -26.37 24.08 -4.25
C ASN A 265 -25.01 24.16 -3.54
N LYS A 266 -24.91 24.90 -2.44
CA LYS A 266 -23.66 25.11 -1.70
C LYS A 266 -23.01 23.83 -1.17
N GLU A 267 -23.82 22.83 -0.74
CA GLU A 267 -23.30 21.55 -0.23
C GLU A 267 -22.75 20.69 -1.37
N ASP A 268 -23.45 20.66 -2.51
CA ASP A 268 -22.96 20.01 -3.71
C ASP A 268 -21.68 20.69 -4.25
N ASP A 269 -21.60 22.04 -4.20
CA ASP A 269 -20.45 22.79 -4.66
C ASP A 269 -19.15 22.42 -3.91
N ILE A 270 -19.25 22.17 -2.61
CA ILE A 270 -18.12 21.67 -1.81
C ILE A 270 -17.62 20.34 -2.38
N SER A 271 -18.55 19.43 -2.69
CA SER A 271 -18.20 18.13 -3.27
C SER A 271 -17.58 18.24 -4.64
N PHE A 272 -18.08 19.13 -5.50
CA PHE A 272 -17.48 19.42 -6.81
C PHE A 272 -16.04 19.89 -6.68
N ARG A 273 -15.78 20.85 -5.79
CA ARG A 273 -14.44 21.42 -5.55
C ARG A 273 -13.45 20.39 -5.01
N ILE A 274 -13.88 19.59 -4.02
CA ILE A 274 -13.06 18.53 -3.44
C ILE A 274 -12.68 17.49 -4.49
N ILE A 275 -13.63 17.04 -5.31
CA ILE A 275 -13.36 16.04 -6.35
C ILE A 275 -12.34 16.59 -7.36
N ALA A 276 -12.56 17.81 -7.87
CA ALA A 276 -11.68 18.42 -8.87
C ALA A 276 -10.24 18.59 -8.34
N ASP A 277 -10.09 19.15 -7.14
CA ASP A 277 -8.79 19.35 -6.47
C ASP A 277 -8.05 18.03 -6.22
N HIS A 278 -8.74 17.07 -5.61
CA HIS A 278 -8.11 15.84 -5.19
C HIS A 278 -7.76 14.92 -6.36
N VAL A 279 -8.58 14.86 -7.42
CA VAL A 279 -8.27 14.08 -8.61
C VAL A 279 -7.06 14.68 -9.34
N LYS A 280 -6.98 16.00 -9.47
CA LYS A 280 -5.80 16.70 -10.03
C LYS A 280 -4.56 16.37 -9.20
N SER A 281 -4.63 16.49 -7.88
CA SER A 281 -3.55 16.17 -6.95
C SER A 281 -3.06 14.73 -7.12
N CYS A 282 -3.97 13.75 -7.11
CA CYS A 282 -3.64 12.32 -7.28
C CYS A 282 -3.05 12.04 -8.66
N THR A 283 -3.51 12.70 -9.71
CA THR A 283 -2.97 12.56 -11.07
C THR A 283 -1.49 12.94 -11.13
N PHE A 284 -1.11 14.07 -10.54
CA PHE A 284 0.28 14.50 -10.48
C PHE A 284 1.13 13.66 -9.54
N MET A 285 0.59 13.25 -8.39
CA MET A 285 1.29 12.34 -7.46
C MET A 285 1.60 11.00 -8.13
N ALA A 286 0.62 10.40 -8.84
CA ALA A 286 0.83 9.15 -9.58
C ALA A 286 1.88 9.30 -10.67
N SER A 287 1.87 10.42 -11.42
CA SER A 287 2.88 10.72 -12.44
C SER A 287 4.30 10.74 -11.87
N ASP A 288 4.46 11.19 -10.64
CA ASP A 288 5.76 11.25 -9.94
C ASP A 288 6.11 9.94 -9.21
N GLY A 289 5.35 8.86 -9.44
CA GLY A 289 5.65 7.53 -8.90
C GLY A 289 5.12 7.31 -7.48
N ILE A 290 4.31 8.22 -6.93
CA ILE A 290 3.72 8.04 -5.60
C ILE A 290 2.55 7.07 -5.71
N MET A 291 2.67 5.92 -5.03
CA MET A 291 1.66 4.86 -5.02
C MET A 291 0.83 4.89 -3.74
N PRO A 292 -0.48 4.49 -3.79
CA PRO A 292 -1.32 4.42 -2.60
C PRO A 292 -0.73 3.45 -1.56
N SER A 293 -0.52 3.93 -0.33
CA SER A 293 -0.02 3.11 0.77
C SER A 293 -0.67 3.49 2.11
N ASN A 294 -0.30 2.80 3.19
CA ASN A 294 -0.82 3.09 4.53
C ASN A 294 0.00 4.13 5.30
N GLU A 295 1.17 4.51 4.81
CA GLU A 295 2.08 5.42 5.49
C GLU A 295 2.72 6.41 4.50
N GLY A 296 3.22 7.52 5.00
CA GLY A 296 3.98 8.51 4.25
C GLY A 296 3.21 9.14 3.08
N ARG A 297 3.88 9.35 1.97
CA ARG A 297 3.33 10.00 0.76
C ARG A 297 2.16 9.25 0.16
N GLY A 298 2.25 7.92 0.16
CA GLY A 298 1.18 7.06 -0.37
C GLY A 298 -0.09 7.10 0.47
N TYR A 299 0.01 7.37 1.76
CA TYR A 299 -1.15 7.62 2.62
C TYR A 299 -1.87 8.91 2.22
N VAL A 300 -1.12 10.00 1.95
CA VAL A 300 -1.70 11.24 1.45
C VAL A 300 -2.45 11.01 0.14
N PHE A 301 -1.82 10.31 -0.81
CA PHE A 301 -2.46 9.93 -2.07
C PHE A 301 -3.78 9.18 -1.84
N ARG A 302 -3.75 8.15 -1.01
CA ARG A 302 -4.93 7.33 -0.68
C ARG A 302 -6.03 8.14 0.00
N ARG A 303 -5.67 9.01 0.94
CA ARG A 303 -6.61 9.89 1.64
C ARG A 303 -7.35 10.80 0.66
N LEU A 304 -6.63 11.50 -0.21
CA LEU A 304 -7.21 12.39 -1.22
C LEU A 304 -8.13 11.63 -2.18
N LEU A 305 -7.67 10.50 -2.71
CA LEU A 305 -8.45 9.71 -3.66
C LEU A 305 -9.76 9.21 -3.04
N ARG A 306 -9.69 8.67 -1.83
CA ARG A 306 -10.86 8.13 -1.13
C ARG A 306 -11.84 9.22 -0.74
N ARG A 307 -11.34 10.41 -0.38
CA ARG A 307 -12.18 11.56 -0.11
C ARG A 307 -12.91 12.01 -1.38
N ALA A 308 -12.23 12.08 -2.52
CA ALA A 308 -12.87 12.35 -3.81
C ALA A 308 -13.94 11.30 -4.18
N ALA A 309 -13.66 10.02 -3.99
CA ALA A 309 -14.62 8.94 -4.24
C ALA A 309 -15.88 9.06 -3.37
N ARG A 310 -15.72 9.37 -2.06
CA ARG A 310 -16.84 9.64 -1.15
C ARG A 310 -17.72 10.80 -1.65
N HIS A 311 -17.09 11.93 -2.02
CA HIS A 311 -17.82 13.10 -2.50
C HIS A 311 -18.53 12.83 -3.83
N GLY A 312 -18.00 11.92 -4.67
CA GLY A 312 -18.72 11.41 -5.83
C GLY A 312 -20.01 10.69 -5.45
N ARG A 313 -19.99 9.87 -4.40
CA ARG A 313 -21.18 9.21 -3.87
C ARG A 313 -22.20 10.22 -3.32
N ILE A 314 -21.77 11.27 -2.63
CA ILE A 314 -22.62 12.36 -2.15
C ILE A 314 -23.30 13.06 -3.34
N LEU A 315 -22.61 13.26 -4.44
CA LEU A 315 -23.18 13.80 -5.67
C LEU A 315 -24.09 12.81 -6.44
N GLY A 316 -24.12 11.54 -6.03
CA GLY A 316 -24.92 10.50 -6.68
C GLY A 316 -24.24 9.81 -7.84
N ILE A 317 -22.92 9.94 -7.97
CA ILE A 317 -22.15 9.24 -9.02
C ILE A 317 -21.98 7.77 -8.62
N GLU A 318 -22.44 6.87 -9.47
CA GLU A 318 -22.33 5.43 -9.25
C GLU A 318 -21.08 4.84 -9.92
N GLY A 319 -20.47 3.83 -9.29
CA GLY A 319 -19.32 3.11 -9.82
C GLY A 319 -18.00 3.88 -9.70
N ALA A 320 -17.00 3.45 -10.48
CA ALA A 320 -15.69 4.09 -10.57
C ALA A 320 -15.71 5.21 -11.63
N PHE A 321 -15.25 6.40 -11.27
CA PHE A 321 -15.30 7.58 -12.14
C PHE A 321 -14.03 8.45 -12.09
N LEU A 322 -13.18 8.27 -11.07
CA LEU A 322 -12.02 9.14 -10.85
C LEU A 322 -10.98 9.04 -11.96
N ALA A 323 -10.81 7.85 -12.55
CA ALA A 323 -9.92 7.68 -13.70
C ALA A 323 -10.39 8.49 -14.94
N LYS A 324 -11.71 8.64 -15.16
CA LYS A 324 -12.25 9.49 -16.23
C LYS A 324 -11.90 10.96 -15.98
N LEU A 325 -12.04 11.43 -14.75
CA LEU A 325 -11.66 12.80 -14.36
C LEU A 325 -10.14 13.00 -14.42
N SER A 326 -9.34 12.01 -14.02
CA SER A 326 -7.88 12.06 -14.17
C SER A 326 -7.46 12.20 -15.62
N LYS A 327 -8.11 11.50 -16.54
CA LYS A 327 -7.89 11.65 -17.97
C LYS A 327 -8.16 13.09 -18.45
N LYS A 328 -9.18 13.74 -17.88
CA LYS A 328 -9.48 15.16 -18.15
C LYS A 328 -8.38 16.07 -17.59
N ALA A 329 -7.93 15.82 -16.34
CA ALA A 329 -6.84 16.59 -15.71
C ALA A 329 -5.54 16.49 -16.52
N ILE A 330 -5.19 15.29 -17.02
CA ILE A 330 -4.05 15.07 -17.92
C ILE A 330 -4.19 15.93 -19.17
N ALA A 331 -5.34 15.89 -19.84
CA ALA A 331 -5.58 16.65 -21.07
C ALA A 331 -5.46 18.17 -20.87
N LEU A 332 -5.86 18.68 -19.71
CA LEU A 332 -5.78 20.10 -19.36
C LEU A 332 -4.37 20.57 -18.97
N SER A 333 -3.50 19.64 -18.53
CA SER A 333 -2.19 19.98 -17.95
C SER A 333 -0.99 19.53 -18.81
N LYS A 334 -1.17 18.68 -19.83
CA LYS A 334 -0.08 18.06 -20.62
C LYS A 334 0.83 19.05 -21.34
N ASP A 335 0.36 20.24 -21.64
CA ASP A 335 1.16 21.27 -22.33
C ASP A 335 2.27 21.83 -21.41
N GLY A 336 2.00 21.88 -20.12
CA GLY A 336 3.01 22.24 -19.09
C GLY A 336 3.78 21.04 -18.56
N TYR A 337 3.19 19.86 -18.62
CA TYR A 337 3.67 18.61 -18.01
C TYR A 337 3.49 17.42 -18.96
N PRO A 338 4.31 17.31 -20.02
CA PRO A 338 4.17 16.26 -21.04
C PRO A 338 4.31 14.84 -20.48
N GLU A 339 5.01 14.67 -19.36
CA GLU A 339 5.12 13.39 -18.64
C GLU A 339 3.77 12.81 -18.19
N LEU A 340 2.74 13.62 -18.05
CA LEU A 340 1.39 13.15 -17.73
C LEU A 340 0.80 12.32 -18.88
N GLU A 341 1.01 12.73 -20.14
CA GLU A 341 0.54 11.97 -21.31
C GLU A 341 1.42 10.72 -21.52
N GLU A 342 2.74 10.82 -21.32
CA GLU A 342 3.66 9.68 -21.40
C GLU A 342 3.32 8.55 -20.41
N LYS A 343 2.90 8.91 -19.18
CA LYS A 343 2.58 7.95 -18.11
C LYS A 343 1.08 7.72 -17.93
N LYS A 344 0.26 8.18 -18.86
CA LYS A 344 -1.21 8.19 -18.74
C LYS A 344 -1.81 6.85 -18.35
N ASP A 345 -1.46 5.79 -19.04
CA ASP A 345 -2.05 4.47 -18.78
C ASP A 345 -1.74 3.96 -17.36
N MET A 346 -0.52 4.20 -16.88
CA MET A 346 -0.13 3.88 -15.53
C MET A 346 -0.91 4.71 -14.51
N ILE A 347 -1.02 6.04 -14.72
CA ILE A 347 -1.76 6.96 -13.83
C ILE A 347 -3.22 6.51 -13.72
N LEU A 348 -3.88 6.27 -14.83
CA LEU A 348 -5.28 5.87 -14.88
C LEU A 348 -5.50 4.52 -14.19
N ARG A 349 -4.60 3.56 -14.38
CA ARG A 349 -4.65 2.24 -13.76
C ARG A 349 -4.52 2.35 -12.23
N VAL A 350 -3.54 3.11 -11.72
CA VAL A 350 -3.34 3.31 -10.27
C VAL A 350 -4.59 3.90 -9.62
N ILE A 351 -5.17 4.94 -10.23
CA ILE A 351 -6.36 5.61 -9.71
C ILE A 351 -7.58 4.67 -9.75
N SER A 352 -7.81 3.97 -10.87
CA SER A 352 -8.93 3.05 -11.04
C SER A 352 -8.88 1.89 -10.03
N GLU A 353 -7.72 1.25 -9.87
CA GLU A 353 -7.57 0.11 -8.96
C GLU A 353 -7.76 0.50 -7.48
N GLU A 354 -7.24 1.65 -7.03
CA GLU A 354 -7.46 2.10 -5.65
C GLU A 354 -8.91 2.53 -5.43
N GLU A 355 -9.55 3.17 -6.41
CA GLU A 355 -10.98 3.52 -6.36
C GLU A 355 -11.86 2.27 -6.30
N GLU A 356 -11.62 1.26 -7.14
CA GLU A 356 -12.37 0.01 -7.14
C GLU A 356 -12.20 -0.76 -5.83
N ARG A 357 -10.96 -0.78 -5.29
CA ARG A 357 -10.67 -1.38 -3.99
C ARG A 357 -11.42 -0.68 -2.88
N PHE A 358 -11.46 0.65 -2.91
CA PHE A 358 -12.18 1.45 -1.94
C PHE A 358 -13.69 1.26 -2.06
N ASN A 359 -14.23 1.24 -3.27
CA ASN A 359 -15.66 1.01 -3.51
C ASN A 359 -16.18 -0.33 -2.97
N LYS A 360 -15.35 -1.36 -2.93
CA LYS A 360 -15.69 -2.66 -2.31
C LYS A 360 -15.82 -2.58 -0.77
N THR A 361 -15.13 -1.64 -0.14
CA THR A 361 -15.05 -1.53 1.33
C THR A 361 -15.90 -0.41 1.88
N ILE A 362 -16.15 0.66 1.10
CA ILE A 362 -16.83 1.87 1.56
C ILE A 362 -18.27 1.63 1.96
N ASP A 363 -19.04 0.86 1.19
CA ASP A 363 -20.47 0.65 1.43
C ASP A 363 -20.71 -0.06 2.77
N ASN A 364 -19.88 -1.07 3.09
CA ASN A 364 -19.92 -1.76 4.37
C ASN A 364 -19.48 -0.86 5.54
N GLY A 365 -18.39 -0.11 5.36
CA GLY A 365 -17.88 0.81 6.38
C GLY A 365 -18.85 1.94 6.69
N LEU A 366 -19.46 2.53 5.67
CA LEU A 366 -20.48 3.58 5.83
C LEU A 366 -21.72 3.05 6.56
N ALA A 367 -22.23 1.86 6.19
CA ALA A 367 -23.39 1.27 6.84
C ALA A 367 -23.14 1.01 8.33
N ILE A 368 -21.95 0.50 8.68
CA ILE A 368 -21.54 0.27 10.07
C ILE A 368 -21.43 1.60 10.82
N LEU A 369 -20.74 2.60 10.25
CA LEU A 369 -20.55 3.91 10.88
C LEU A 369 -21.89 4.62 11.08
N GLN A 370 -22.79 4.57 10.10
CA GLN A 370 -24.16 5.11 10.23
C GLN A 370 -24.95 4.43 11.36
N SER A 371 -24.81 3.10 11.52
CA SER A 371 -25.41 2.39 12.64
C SER A 371 -24.83 2.86 13.98
N LEU A 372 -23.51 3.03 14.07
CA LEU A 372 -22.85 3.55 15.28
C LEU A 372 -23.31 4.97 15.61
N ILE A 373 -23.41 5.85 14.62
CA ILE A 373 -23.94 7.22 14.77
C ILE A 373 -25.38 7.20 15.32
N GLN A 374 -26.26 6.35 14.75
CA GLN A 374 -27.63 6.22 15.24
C GLN A 374 -27.70 5.71 16.68
N ASP A 375 -26.82 4.80 17.06
CA ASP A 375 -26.77 4.26 18.43
C ASP A 375 -26.24 5.31 19.42
N LEU A 376 -25.25 6.11 19.05
CA LEU A 376 -24.78 7.26 19.83
C LEU A 376 -25.91 8.30 20.01
N GLN A 377 -26.64 8.62 18.94
CA GLN A 377 -27.80 9.54 19.01
C GLN A 377 -28.89 9.03 19.97
N LYS A 378 -29.23 7.74 19.96
CA LYS A 378 -30.16 7.11 20.88
C LYS A 378 -29.71 7.22 22.33
N LYS A 379 -28.40 7.03 22.56
CA LYS A 379 -27.75 7.13 23.88
C LYS A 379 -27.50 8.57 24.31
N LYS A 380 -27.67 9.56 23.43
CA LYS A 380 -27.32 10.96 23.62
C LYS A 380 -25.81 11.17 23.88
N GLU A 381 -24.98 10.28 23.41
CA GLU A 381 -23.54 10.37 23.40
C GLU A 381 -23.07 11.11 22.15
N LYS A 382 -21.96 11.87 22.24
CA LYS A 382 -21.43 12.65 21.13
C LYS A 382 -20.07 12.18 20.62
N THR A 383 -19.46 11.21 21.30
CA THR A 383 -18.10 10.77 20.97
C THR A 383 -18.11 9.29 20.64
N LEU A 384 -17.60 8.94 19.46
CA LEU A 384 -17.37 7.55 19.08
C LEU A 384 -16.13 7.03 19.82
N SER A 385 -16.21 5.81 20.36
CA SER A 385 -15.05 5.21 21.04
C SER A 385 -13.93 4.91 20.04
N GLY A 386 -12.69 5.10 20.50
CA GLY A 386 -11.50 4.80 19.68
C GLY A 386 -11.38 3.31 19.33
N GLU A 387 -11.93 2.40 20.14
CA GLU A 387 -11.95 0.96 19.85
C GLU A 387 -12.88 0.63 18.68
N GLU A 388 -14.06 1.24 18.59
CA GLU A 388 -14.97 1.05 17.46
C GLU A 388 -14.42 1.67 16.18
N ALA A 389 -13.79 2.84 16.26
CA ALA A 389 -13.12 3.46 15.14
C ALA A 389 -11.91 2.61 14.68
N PHE A 390 -11.17 2.02 15.63
CA PHE A 390 -10.07 1.11 15.30
C PHE A 390 -10.58 -0.17 14.62
N ARG A 391 -11.71 -0.71 15.04
CA ARG A 391 -12.35 -1.87 14.38
C ARG A 391 -12.77 -1.54 12.94
N LEU A 392 -13.32 -0.35 12.71
CA LEU A 392 -13.63 0.14 11.36
C LEU A 392 -12.38 0.21 10.49
N TYR A 393 -11.28 0.71 11.04
CA TYR A 393 -10.01 0.82 10.35
C TYR A 393 -9.35 -0.54 10.07
N ASP A 394 -9.21 -1.38 11.10
CA ASP A 394 -8.44 -2.62 11.05
C ASP A 394 -9.19 -3.75 10.33
N THR A 395 -10.46 -3.94 10.65
CA THR A 395 -11.26 -5.05 10.14
C THR A 395 -11.92 -4.73 8.79
N TYR A 396 -12.39 -3.51 8.63
CA TYR A 396 -13.15 -3.11 7.44
C TYR A 396 -12.38 -2.20 6.49
N GLY A 397 -11.14 -1.81 6.85
CA GLY A 397 -10.29 -0.96 6.01
C GLY A 397 -10.84 0.46 5.81
N PHE A 398 -11.72 0.93 6.72
CA PHE A 398 -12.35 2.23 6.64
C PHE A 398 -11.43 3.29 7.28
N PRO A 399 -10.98 4.33 6.54
CA PRO A 399 -9.97 5.26 7.04
C PRO A 399 -10.43 6.06 8.25
N LEU A 400 -9.52 6.31 9.20
CA LEU A 400 -9.78 7.11 10.39
C LEU A 400 -10.26 8.54 10.05
N ASP A 401 -9.54 9.18 9.10
CA ASP A 401 -9.87 10.57 8.69
C ASP A 401 -11.27 10.66 8.10
N LEU A 402 -11.68 9.64 7.35
CA LEU A 402 -13.03 9.58 6.79
C LEU A 402 -14.08 9.35 7.87
N THR A 403 -13.75 8.53 8.87
CA THR A 403 -14.60 8.33 10.07
C THR A 403 -14.79 9.66 10.80
N LYS A 404 -13.69 10.40 10.99
CA LYS A 404 -13.69 11.71 11.66
C LYS A 404 -14.54 12.74 10.90
N GLU A 405 -14.31 12.89 9.60
CA GLU A 405 -15.08 13.81 8.74
C GLU A 405 -16.59 13.52 8.80
N ILE A 406 -17.00 12.24 8.77
CA ILE A 406 -18.42 11.86 8.83
C ILE A 406 -19.01 12.13 10.22
N LEU A 407 -18.24 11.92 11.28
CA LEU A 407 -18.65 12.25 12.64
C LEU A 407 -18.82 13.77 12.84
N GLU A 408 -17.88 14.56 12.32
CA GLU A 408 -17.95 16.03 12.34
C GLU A 408 -19.19 16.54 11.58
N ASP A 409 -19.46 15.98 10.39
CA ASP A 409 -20.68 16.28 9.62
C ASP A 409 -21.97 15.95 10.41
N ALA A 410 -21.91 14.93 11.29
CA ALA A 410 -23.01 14.55 12.17
C ALA A 410 -23.05 15.33 13.51
N GLY A 411 -22.12 16.27 13.73
CA GLY A 411 -21.96 17.03 14.99
C GLY A 411 -21.45 16.17 16.15
N MET A 412 -20.61 15.20 15.85
CA MET A 412 -20.02 14.25 16.80
C MET A 412 -18.51 14.28 16.76
N ASP A 413 -17.88 13.76 17.81
CA ASP A 413 -16.43 13.68 18.01
C ASP A 413 -15.93 12.23 18.00
N LEU A 414 -14.62 12.07 17.97
CA LEU A 414 -13.91 10.79 18.03
C LEU A 414 -12.91 10.78 19.18
N ASP A 415 -12.80 9.66 19.91
CA ASP A 415 -11.71 9.41 20.87
C ASP A 415 -10.46 8.94 20.11
N GLU A 416 -9.68 9.90 19.60
CA GLU A 416 -8.45 9.64 18.84
C GLU A 416 -7.36 9.02 19.71
N GLU A 417 -7.30 9.36 20.99
CA GLU A 417 -6.27 8.84 21.92
C GLU A 417 -6.46 7.33 22.11
N ALA A 418 -7.68 6.89 22.37
CA ALA A 418 -8.01 5.46 22.47
C ALA A 418 -7.77 4.71 21.15
N PHE A 419 -8.05 5.33 20.00
CA PHE A 419 -7.73 4.76 18.69
C PHE A 419 -6.23 4.51 18.54
N HIS A 420 -5.39 5.51 18.80
CA HIS A 420 -3.94 5.40 18.69
C HIS A 420 -3.36 4.38 19.66
N LYS A 421 -3.94 4.25 20.85
CA LYS A 421 -3.57 3.22 21.81
C LYS A 421 -3.88 1.81 21.29
N ALA A 422 -5.06 1.60 20.72
CA ALA A 422 -5.44 0.32 20.10
C ALA A 422 -4.52 -0.03 18.91
N MET A 423 -4.19 0.94 18.07
CA MET A 423 -3.24 0.81 16.96
C MET A 423 -1.85 0.40 17.46
N LYS A 424 -1.36 1.01 18.55
CA LYS A 424 -0.06 0.68 19.13
C LYS A 424 -0.04 -0.76 19.65
N VAL A 425 -1.08 -1.18 20.35
CA VAL A 425 -1.20 -2.57 20.85
C VAL A 425 -1.14 -3.57 19.70
N GLN A 426 -1.83 -3.30 18.61
CA GLN A 426 -1.78 -4.18 17.42
C GLN A 426 -0.40 -4.23 16.79
N LYS A 427 0.26 -3.06 16.62
CA LYS A 427 1.65 -2.99 16.10
C LYS A 427 2.63 -3.77 16.98
N ASP A 428 2.50 -3.65 18.29
CA ASP A 428 3.37 -4.35 19.25
C ASP A 428 3.09 -5.86 19.23
N THR A 429 1.83 -6.28 19.12
CA THR A 429 1.44 -7.69 18.97
C THR A 429 1.96 -8.27 17.65
N ALA A 430 1.84 -7.53 16.56
CA ALA A 430 2.37 -7.94 15.26
C ALA A 430 3.92 -8.00 15.25
N ARG A 431 4.60 -7.12 16.00
CA ARG A 431 6.05 -7.18 16.22
C ARG A 431 6.44 -8.40 17.06
N ALA A 432 5.71 -8.70 18.13
CA ALA A 432 5.95 -9.86 18.97
C ALA A 432 5.68 -11.19 18.25
N ALA A 433 4.69 -11.23 17.37
CA ALA A 433 4.38 -12.41 16.54
C ALA A 433 5.39 -12.65 15.41
N ARG A 434 6.11 -11.62 14.95
CA ARG A 434 7.29 -11.79 14.13
C ARG A 434 8.42 -12.23 15.07
N LYS A 435 8.70 -13.53 15.08
CA LYS A 435 9.99 -14.05 15.59
C LYS A 435 11.11 -13.57 14.65
N THR A 436 11.35 -12.28 14.61
CA THR A 436 12.65 -11.78 14.22
C THR A 436 13.56 -12.12 15.38
N THR A 437 14.58 -12.88 15.11
CA THR A 437 15.78 -12.96 15.92
C THR A 437 16.22 -11.54 16.24
N ASN A 438 15.75 -11.02 17.38
CA ASN A 438 16.12 -9.68 17.82
C ASN A 438 17.57 -9.75 18.31
N TYR A 439 18.49 -9.31 17.47
CA TYR A 439 19.88 -9.01 17.84
C TYR A 439 20.00 -7.87 18.88
N MET A 440 18.93 -7.10 19.13
CA MET A 440 18.96 -5.92 20.03
C MET A 440 19.37 -6.21 21.49
N GLY A 441 19.25 -7.44 21.98
CA GLY A 441 19.75 -7.80 23.31
C GLY A 441 21.24 -8.22 23.35
N ARG A 442 21.84 -8.44 22.16
CA ARG A 442 23.27 -8.82 22.03
C ARG A 442 24.18 -7.62 21.71
N ASP A 443 23.63 -6.51 21.26
CA ASP A 443 24.41 -5.33 20.84
C ASP A 443 25.21 -4.69 21.97
N ASP A 444 24.73 -4.74 23.22
CA ASP A 444 25.39 -4.13 24.36
C ASP A 444 26.76 -4.78 24.65
N ILE A 445 26.96 -6.05 24.35
CA ILE A 445 28.22 -6.75 24.59
C ILE A 445 29.27 -6.30 23.60
N TYR A 446 28.91 -6.15 22.34
CA TYR A 446 29.82 -5.76 21.26
C TYR A 446 30.26 -4.30 21.36
N GLN A 447 29.48 -3.44 22.03
CA GLN A 447 29.86 -2.04 22.28
C GLN A 447 31.10 -1.90 23.20
N ASN A 448 31.36 -2.94 24.02
CA ASN A 448 32.52 -2.97 24.93
C ASN A 448 33.80 -3.53 24.28
N LEU A 449 33.76 -3.89 23.01
CA LEU A 449 34.94 -4.30 22.25
C LEU A 449 35.86 -3.11 22.01
N ASP A 450 37.17 -3.36 22.03
CA ASP A 450 38.17 -2.35 21.74
C ASP A 450 37.86 -1.61 20.43
N PRO A 451 37.71 -0.27 20.47
CA PRO A 451 37.39 0.53 19.28
C PRO A 451 38.47 0.48 18.18
N SER A 452 39.71 0.12 18.53
CA SER A 452 40.79 0.02 17.56
C SER A 452 40.76 -1.25 16.70
N ILE A 453 39.91 -2.22 17.05
CA ILE A 453 39.73 -3.43 16.26
C ILE A 453 38.88 -3.10 15.01
N SER A 454 39.36 -3.51 13.85
CA SER A 454 38.62 -3.50 12.56
C SER A 454 38.91 -4.78 11.81
N SER A 455 38.02 -5.21 10.96
CA SER A 455 38.18 -6.36 10.09
C SER A 455 38.25 -5.91 8.62
N GLU A 456 39.29 -6.32 7.92
CA GLU A 456 39.45 -6.12 6.48
C GLU A 456 38.72 -7.26 5.76
N PHE A 457 37.71 -6.92 4.92
CA PHE A 457 37.01 -7.91 4.11
C PHE A 457 37.83 -8.21 2.83
N THR A 458 38.22 -9.47 2.67
CA THR A 458 39.03 -9.96 1.51
C THR A 458 38.21 -10.88 0.59
N GLY A 459 36.94 -11.13 0.91
CA GLY A 459 36.14 -12.19 0.29
C GLY A 459 35.57 -11.86 -1.09
N TYR A 460 35.97 -10.76 -1.73
CA TYR A 460 35.66 -10.56 -3.15
C TYR A 460 36.55 -11.39 -4.05
N ASP A 461 37.81 -11.63 -3.63
CA ASP A 461 38.86 -12.25 -4.46
C ASP A 461 39.22 -13.65 -4.00
N ARG A 462 38.90 -14.03 -2.76
CA ARG A 462 39.29 -15.30 -2.17
C ARG A 462 38.25 -15.82 -1.16
N LEU A 463 38.25 -17.14 -0.97
CA LEU A 463 37.36 -17.82 -0.01
C LEU A 463 38.10 -18.34 1.23
N GLU A 464 39.43 -18.25 1.21
CA GLU A 464 40.30 -18.67 2.31
C GLU A 464 41.24 -17.51 2.71
N GLU A 465 41.53 -17.38 3.99
CA GLU A 465 42.41 -16.34 4.52
C GLU A 465 43.06 -16.73 5.85
N ASP A 466 44.35 -16.46 6.00
CA ASP A 466 45.03 -16.57 7.29
C ASP A 466 44.87 -15.26 8.06
N ALA A 467 44.36 -15.32 9.24
CA ALA A 467 44.05 -14.15 10.05
C ALA A 467 44.44 -14.34 11.52
N THR A 468 44.30 -13.28 12.30
CA THR A 468 44.52 -13.30 13.74
C THR A 468 43.23 -13.03 14.47
N ALA A 469 42.80 -13.87 15.41
CA ALA A 469 41.67 -13.65 16.31
C ALA A 469 41.96 -12.42 17.19
N LYS A 470 41.21 -11.32 16.96
CA LYS A 470 41.37 -10.06 17.70
C LYS A 470 40.48 -9.97 18.93
N ALA A 471 39.31 -10.54 18.90
CA ALA A 471 38.40 -10.61 20.04
C ALA A 471 37.55 -11.86 19.95
N LEU A 472 37.17 -12.35 21.12
CA LEU A 472 36.29 -13.50 21.31
C LEU A 472 35.14 -13.10 22.24
N VAL A 473 33.91 -13.49 21.90
CA VAL A 473 32.73 -13.24 22.71
C VAL A 473 32.01 -14.56 22.92
N PHE A 474 31.96 -15.01 24.17
CA PHE A 474 31.12 -16.14 24.55
C PHE A 474 29.64 -15.75 24.47
N LEU A 475 28.83 -16.58 23.83
CA LEU A 475 27.39 -16.39 23.68
C LEU A 475 26.66 -17.42 24.56
N SER A 476 25.82 -16.94 25.47
CA SER A 476 24.98 -17.79 26.31
C SER A 476 23.63 -18.02 25.63
N ASP A 477 23.02 -19.19 25.90
CA ASP A 477 21.64 -19.46 25.51
C ASP A 477 20.61 -18.68 26.35
N GLU A 478 21.04 -18.13 27.52
CA GLU A 478 20.22 -17.22 28.32
C GLU A 478 20.45 -15.78 27.92
N GLU A 479 19.36 -15.03 27.67
CA GLU A 479 19.41 -13.62 27.29
C GLU A 479 20.25 -12.79 28.29
N GLY A 480 21.22 -12.04 27.79
CA GLY A 480 22.02 -11.07 28.57
C GLY A 480 23.25 -11.63 29.28
N GLN A 481 23.61 -12.91 29.10
CA GLN A 481 24.79 -13.51 29.75
C GLN A 481 26.03 -13.66 28.87
N GLY A 482 26.09 -13.09 27.65
CA GLY A 482 27.29 -13.08 26.84
C GLY A 482 28.43 -12.28 27.49
N ARG A 483 29.70 -12.63 27.23
CA ARG A 483 30.88 -11.92 27.77
C ARG A 483 32.06 -11.95 26.81
N ILE A 484 32.84 -10.90 26.78
CA ILE A 484 34.11 -10.88 26.12
C ILE A 484 35.04 -11.85 26.91
N CYS A 485 35.80 -12.69 26.21
CA CYS A 485 36.68 -13.67 26.82
C CYS A 485 38.02 -13.76 26.08
N ASP A 486 39.05 -14.28 26.73
CA ASP A 486 40.38 -14.48 26.14
C ASP A 486 40.46 -15.79 25.36
N LYS A 487 39.52 -16.70 25.60
CA LYS A 487 39.53 -18.04 25.03
C LYS A 487 38.13 -18.62 24.93
N ILE A 488 37.84 -19.38 23.85
CA ILE A 488 36.68 -20.22 23.68
C ILE A 488 37.09 -21.68 23.57
N THR A 489 36.24 -22.61 24.08
CA THR A 489 36.54 -24.05 24.18
C THR A 489 35.41 -24.87 23.58
N GLU A 490 35.68 -26.15 23.32
CA GLU A 490 34.75 -27.11 22.73
C GLU A 490 33.36 -27.07 23.34
N GLY A 491 32.33 -27.10 22.48
CA GLY A 491 30.92 -27.02 22.83
C GLY A 491 30.39 -25.59 23.07
N GLN A 492 31.23 -24.56 23.08
CA GLN A 492 30.79 -23.21 23.33
C GLN A 492 30.31 -22.50 22.09
N LYS A 493 29.15 -21.82 22.20
CA LYS A 493 28.69 -20.85 21.21
C LYS A 493 29.46 -19.54 21.42
N ALA A 494 30.00 -18.99 20.35
CA ALA A 494 30.80 -17.79 20.41
C ALA A 494 30.71 -16.91 19.17
N ALA A 495 31.24 -15.70 19.28
CA ALA A 495 31.58 -14.87 18.13
C ALA A 495 33.10 -14.67 18.09
N VAL A 496 33.70 -14.96 16.94
CA VAL A 496 35.14 -14.74 16.65
C VAL A 496 35.26 -13.50 15.76
N ILE A 497 36.08 -12.54 16.18
CA ILE A 497 36.41 -11.33 15.42
C ILE A 497 37.90 -11.37 15.02
N THR A 498 38.16 -11.26 13.73
CA THR A 498 39.50 -11.32 13.15
C THR A 498 39.93 -10.00 12.51
N ASP A 499 41.24 -9.79 12.30
CA ASP A 499 41.75 -8.61 11.59
C ASP A 499 41.48 -8.63 10.08
N LYS A 500 41.35 -9.82 9.48
CA LYS A 500 40.97 -10.05 8.09
C LYS A 500 39.94 -11.16 8.00
N THR A 501 39.12 -11.14 7.01
CA THR A 501 38.15 -12.20 6.78
C THR A 501 37.69 -12.29 5.32
N PRO A 502 37.58 -13.52 4.76
CA PRO A 502 36.94 -13.74 3.48
C PRO A 502 35.39 -13.87 3.61
N PHE A 503 34.85 -13.92 4.84
CA PHE A 503 33.45 -14.09 5.10
C PHE A 503 32.69 -12.79 4.84
N TYR A 504 31.72 -12.82 3.96
CA TYR A 504 30.76 -11.73 3.76
C TYR A 504 29.81 -11.63 4.95
N ALA A 505 29.73 -10.47 5.55
CA ALA A 505 28.80 -10.23 6.64
C ALA A 505 27.44 -9.77 6.11
N THR A 506 26.34 -10.22 6.74
CA THR A 506 24.96 -9.89 6.37
C THR A 506 24.78 -8.40 6.13
N MET A 507 24.47 -8.03 4.89
CA MET A 507 24.24 -6.65 4.47
C MET A 507 23.46 -6.59 3.16
N GLY A 508 22.65 -5.53 2.97
CA GLY A 508 21.94 -5.27 1.71
C GLY A 508 20.98 -6.38 1.25
N GLY A 509 20.50 -7.22 2.17
CA GLY A 509 19.64 -8.37 1.89
C GLY A 509 20.39 -9.67 1.61
N GLN A 510 21.70 -9.65 1.45
CA GLN A 510 22.51 -10.87 1.32
C GLN A 510 22.78 -11.47 2.71
N GLN A 511 22.50 -12.76 2.84
CA GLN A 511 22.84 -13.56 4.02
C GLN A 511 24.37 -13.60 4.20
N GLY A 512 24.82 -13.55 5.44
CA GLY A 512 26.24 -13.71 5.78
C GLY A 512 26.73 -15.13 5.51
N ASP A 513 28.00 -15.25 5.19
CA ASP A 513 28.62 -16.54 4.88
C ASP A 513 28.69 -17.45 6.09
N GLN A 514 28.68 -18.72 5.78
CA GLN A 514 28.97 -19.86 6.65
C GLN A 514 30.32 -20.46 6.27
N GLY A 515 30.86 -21.28 7.17
CA GLY A 515 32.11 -21.99 6.91
C GLY A 515 32.85 -22.35 8.19
N GLU A 516 34.18 -22.38 8.15
CA GLU A 516 35.02 -22.90 9.24
C GLU A 516 36.17 -21.95 9.57
N ILE A 517 36.51 -21.87 10.84
CA ILE A 517 37.74 -21.24 11.33
C ILE A 517 38.55 -22.30 12.06
N THR A 518 39.77 -22.61 11.56
CA THR A 518 40.63 -23.64 12.08
C THR A 518 41.88 -23.05 12.68
N GLY A 519 42.31 -23.55 13.81
CA GLY A 519 43.66 -23.34 14.41
C GLY A 519 44.51 -24.60 14.29
N GLU A 520 45.60 -24.67 15.05
CA GLU A 520 46.54 -25.80 14.99
C GLU A 520 45.89 -27.16 15.37
N ASN A 521 44.97 -27.15 16.36
CA ASN A 521 44.20 -28.32 16.80
C ASN A 521 42.77 -27.93 17.14
N SER A 522 42.18 -26.97 16.43
CA SER A 522 40.89 -26.43 16.76
C SER A 522 40.00 -26.26 15.51
N LEU A 523 38.69 -26.43 15.68
CA LEU A 523 37.67 -26.25 14.65
C LEU A 523 36.52 -25.46 15.24
N PHE A 524 36.26 -24.29 14.69
CA PHE A 524 35.08 -23.48 14.96
C PHE A 524 34.20 -23.42 13.72
N VAL A 525 32.96 -23.89 13.81
CA VAL A 525 32.00 -23.87 12.71
C VAL A 525 31.22 -22.56 12.76
N VAL A 526 31.25 -21.82 11.67
CA VAL A 526 30.56 -20.51 11.52
C VAL A 526 29.18 -20.74 10.90
N ASP A 527 28.15 -20.40 11.66
CA ASP A 527 26.74 -20.49 11.23
C ASP A 527 26.28 -19.17 10.59
N GLU A 528 26.82 -18.04 11.01
CA GLU A 528 26.41 -16.70 10.56
C GLU A 528 27.55 -15.69 10.69
N THR A 529 27.61 -14.76 9.75
CA THR A 529 28.57 -13.66 9.77
C THR A 529 27.86 -12.32 9.74
N ILE A 530 28.18 -11.43 10.68
CA ILE A 530 27.49 -10.15 10.86
C ILE A 530 28.44 -8.95 10.95
N HIS A 531 27.95 -7.77 10.55
CA HIS A 531 28.63 -6.50 10.79
C HIS A 531 28.41 -6.00 12.21
N LEU A 532 29.46 -5.52 12.82
CA LEU A 532 29.43 -4.79 14.09
C LEU A 532 29.84 -3.32 13.88
N GLN A 533 29.54 -2.46 14.84
CA GLN A 533 29.96 -1.07 14.81
C GLN A 533 31.50 -0.94 14.77
N GLY A 534 32.00 0.10 14.09
CA GLY A 534 33.42 0.38 13.96
C GLY A 534 34.17 -0.51 12.97
N GLY A 535 33.48 -1.06 11.94
CA GLY A 535 34.10 -1.83 10.87
C GLY A 535 34.56 -3.22 11.29
N LYS A 536 33.96 -3.79 12.35
CA LYS A 536 34.26 -5.15 12.80
C LYS A 536 33.34 -6.14 12.12
N ILE A 537 33.84 -7.34 11.84
CA ILE A 537 33.06 -8.47 11.34
C ILE A 537 33.13 -9.60 12.38
N ALA A 538 31.98 -10.09 12.80
CA ALA A 538 31.88 -11.19 13.75
C ALA A 538 31.38 -12.46 13.09
N HIS A 539 32.08 -13.57 13.33
CA HIS A 539 31.74 -14.91 12.90
C HIS A 539 31.07 -15.61 14.07
N LEU A 540 29.78 -15.87 13.97
CA LEU A 540 28.97 -16.51 15.01
C LEU A 540 28.88 -18.00 14.72
N GLY A 541 29.07 -18.82 15.73
CA GLY A 541 29.05 -20.26 15.56
C GLY A 541 29.37 -21.03 16.82
N VAL A 542 29.81 -22.27 16.64
CA VAL A 542 30.11 -23.22 17.71
C VAL A 542 31.55 -23.73 17.61
N MET A 543 32.20 -23.83 18.75
CA MET A 543 33.53 -24.46 18.86
C MET A 543 33.32 -25.97 18.88
N GLU A 544 33.53 -26.61 17.74
CA GLU A 544 33.32 -28.07 17.57
C GLU A 544 34.44 -28.89 18.15
N GLN A 545 35.69 -28.40 18.08
CA GLN A 545 36.87 -29.12 18.56
C GLN A 545 37.94 -28.18 19.09
N GLY A 546 38.56 -28.53 20.23
CA GLY A 546 39.70 -27.81 20.78
C GLY A 546 39.38 -26.47 21.38
N GLU A 547 40.27 -25.48 21.14
CA GLU A 547 40.13 -24.13 21.70
C GLU A 547 40.75 -23.08 20.79
N ILE A 548 40.22 -21.86 20.80
CA ILE A 548 40.81 -20.68 20.16
C ILE A 548 41.02 -19.60 21.20
N SER A 549 42.20 -18.95 21.16
CA SER A 549 42.57 -17.87 22.06
C SER A 549 42.72 -16.54 21.33
N VAL A 550 42.58 -15.43 22.03
CA VAL A 550 42.84 -14.08 21.48
C VAL A 550 44.33 -14.00 21.07
N LYS A 551 44.59 -13.39 19.90
CA LYS A 551 45.89 -13.27 19.22
C LYS A 551 46.40 -14.57 18.58
N GLU A 552 45.63 -15.64 18.59
CA GLU A 552 45.95 -16.86 17.86
C GLU A 552 45.84 -16.63 16.35
N ARG A 553 46.74 -17.27 15.60
CA ARG A 553 46.61 -17.36 14.15
C ARG A 553 45.64 -18.44 13.78
N VAL A 554 44.67 -18.10 12.97
CA VAL A 554 43.61 -19.00 12.51
C VAL A 554 43.50 -18.94 11.00
N HIS A 555 43.06 -20.02 10.41
CA HIS A 555 42.74 -20.11 9.00
C HIS A 555 41.21 -20.10 8.83
N LEU A 556 40.73 -19.18 8.01
CA LEU A 556 39.31 -19.00 7.71
C LEU A 556 39.00 -19.59 6.36
N SER A 557 37.97 -20.43 6.26
CA SER A 557 37.51 -21.05 5.02
C SER A 557 35.99 -20.89 4.89
N VAL A 558 35.55 -20.17 3.87
CA VAL A 558 34.12 -19.97 3.54
C VAL A 558 33.56 -21.22 2.88
N ASP A 559 32.34 -21.58 3.20
CA ASP A 559 31.60 -22.61 2.44
C ASP A 559 31.39 -22.10 0.99
N GLU A 560 32.22 -22.66 0.10
CA GLU A 560 32.25 -22.29 -1.32
C GLU A 560 30.91 -22.55 -2.02
N GLU A 561 30.25 -23.67 -1.71
CA GLU A 561 28.98 -24.06 -2.33
C GLU A 561 27.88 -23.08 -1.96
N ALA A 562 27.69 -22.80 -0.66
CA ALA A 562 26.71 -21.87 -0.15
C ALA A 562 26.97 -20.44 -0.66
N ARG A 563 28.25 -19.99 -0.67
CA ARG A 563 28.65 -18.68 -1.22
C ARG A 563 28.29 -18.56 -2.70
N ASN A 564 28.62 -19.57 -3.50
CA ASN A 564 28.32 -19.58 -4.93
C ASN A 564 26.82 -19.56 -5.22
N LEU A 565 26.02 -20.32 -4.48
CA LEU A 565 24.55 -20.30 -4.62
C LEU A 565 23.98 -18.94 -4.24
N THR A 566 24.45 -18.35 -3.15
CA THR A 566 24.04 -16.99 -2.71
C THR A 566 24.40 -15.94 -3.75
N ALA A 567 25.61 -15.99 -4.33
CA ALA A 567 26.05 -15.05 -5.37
C ALA A 567 25.20 -15.16 -6.65
N ARG A 568 24.76 -16.38 -7.02
CA ARG A 568 23.86 -16.63 -8.15
C ARG A 568 22.48 -16.00 -7.89
N ASN A 569 21.91 -16.20 -6.72
CA ASN A 569 20.64 -15.62 -6.30
C ASN A 569 20.73 -14.09 -6.25
N HIS A 570 21.83 -13.54 -5.77
CA HIS A 570 22.07 -12.09 -5.74
C HIS A 570 22.13 -11.49 -7.15
N THR A 571 22.91 -12.09 -8.03
CA THR A 571 23.03 -11.61 -9.42
C THR A 571 21.70 -11.74 -10.17
N ALA A 572 20.95 -12.83 -9.97
CA ALA A 572 19.62 -13.00 -10.54
C ALA A 572 18.64 -11.92 -10.07
N THR A 573 18.81 -11.40 -8.84
CA THR A 573 17.97 -10.30 -8.32
C THR A 573 18.16 -9.02 -9.11
N HIS A 574 19.40 -8.67 -9.53
CA HIS A 574 19.65 -7.52 -10.41
C HIS A 574 18.97 -7.67 -11.77
N LEU A 575 19.02 -8.87 -12.34
CA LEU A 575 18.33 -9.15 -13.61
C LEU A 575 16.79 -9.05 -13.42
N LEU A 576 16.27 -9.57 -12.32
CA LEU A 576 14.84 -9.51 -11.97
C LEU A 576 14.36 -8.07 -11.80
N GLN A 577 15.10 -7.24 -11.07
CA GLN A 577 14.75 -5.83 -10.88
C GLN A 577 14.63 -5.09 -12.21
N LYS A 578 15.58 -5.28 -13.11
CA LYS A 578 15.56 -4.68 -14.46
C LYS A 578 14.41 -5.20 -15.29
N ALA A 579 14.12 -6.51 -15.26
CA ALA A 579 13.00 -7.11 -15.97
C ALA A 579 11.66 -6.55 -15.47
N LEU A 580 11.47 -6.46 -14.15
CA LEU A 580 10.28 -5.89 -13.54
C LEU A 580 10.07 -4.42 -13.94
N LYS A 581 11.13 -3.59 -13.88
CA LYS A 581 11.07 -2.20 -14.37
C LYS A 581 10.69 -2.10 -15.85
N THR A 582 11.18 -3.02 -16.65
CA THR A 582 10.90 -3.02 -18.10
C THR A 582 9.47 -3.44 -18.40
N VAL A 583 8.92 -4.42 -17.68
CA VAL A 583 7.58 -4.97 -17.92
C VAL A 583 6.49 -4.12 -17.28
N LEU A 584 6.70 -3.69 -16.03
CA LEU A 584 5.69 -3.02 -15.22
C LEU A 584 5.81 -1.49 -15.24
N GLY A 585 7.00 -0.97 -15.53
CA GLY A 585 7.26 0.47 -15.61
C GLY A 585 8.27 1.00 -14.57
N PRO A 586 8.70 2.27 -14.74
CA PRO A 586 9.78 2.87 -13.95
C PRO A 586 9.45 3.08 -12.46
N HIS A 587 8.18 2.97 -12.06
CA HIS A 587 7.74 3.08 -10.66
C HIS A 587 8.14 1.87 -9.81
N VAL A 588 8.61 0.78 -10.43
CA VAL A 588 9.09 -0.39 -9.69
C VAL A 588 10.41 -0.05 -9.04
N GLU A 589 10.41 -0.02 -7.71
CA GLU A 589 11.60 0.20 -6.88
C GLU A 589 11.73 -0.92 -5.85
N GLN A 590 12.95 -1.25 -5.50
CA GLN A 590 13.20 -2.23 -4.45
C GLN A 590 12.71 -1.68 -3.10
N ALA A 591 11.83 -2.42 -2.44
CA ALA A 591 11.35 -2.15 -1.08
C ALA A 591 12.04 -3.05 -0.05
N GLY A 592 12.66 -4.14 -0.50
CA GLY A 592 13.44 -5.07 0.30
C GLY A 592 13.97 -6.21 -0.55
N ALA A 593 15.01 -6.87 -0.08
CA ALA A 593 15.57 -8.05 -0.72
C ALA A 593 16.09 -9.03 0.35
N TYR A 594 16.14 -10.29 -0.01
CA TYR A 594 16.78 -11.33 0.79
C TYR A 594 17.22 -12.45 -0.14
N TYR A 595 18.47 -12.84 -0.05
CA TYR A 595 19.04 -13.95 -0.82
C TYR A 595 20.04 -14.73 0.02
N ASP A 596 19.87 -16.03 -0.04
CA ASP A 596 20.72 -17.04 0.61
C ASP A 596 21.12 -18.13 -0.39
N ASP A 597 21.64 -19.24 0.09
CA ASP A 597 21.99 -20.42 -0.68
C ASP A 597 20.78 -21.18 -1.27
N LYS A 598 19.56 -20.90 -0.78
CA LYS A 598 18.34 -21.64 -1.11
C LYS A 598 17.45 -20.93 -2.10
N ARG A 599 17.27 -19.62 -1.95
CA ARG A 599 16.32 -18.83 -2.74
C ARG A 599 16.69 -17.35 -2.76
N LEU A 600 16.03 -16.64 -3.64
CA LEU A 600 15.95 -15.18 -3.58
C LEU A 600 14.52 -14.72 -3.29
N ARG A 601 14.41 -13.61 -2.58
CA ARG A 601 13.16 -12.90 -2.31
C ARG A 601 13.36 -11.43 -2.66
N PHE A 602 12.45 -10.90 -3.47
CA PHE A 602 12.49 -9.51 -3.90
C PHE A 602 11.17 -8.83 -3.62
N ASP A 603 11.20 -7.81 -2.79
CA ASP A 603 10.06 -6.97 -2.42
C ASP A 603 10.17 -5.66 -3.21
N PHE A 604 9.10 -5.30 -3.93
CA PHE A 604 9.11 -4.14 -4.82
C PHE A 604 7.79 -3.38 -4.81
N THR A 605 7.85 -2.09 -5.17
CA THR A 605 6.69 -1.24 -5.25
C THR A 605 5.87 -1.57 -6.49
N HIS A 606 4.65 -2.04 -6.29
CA HIS A 606 3.65 -2.18 -7.35
C HIS A 606 2.24 -2.27 -6.75
N PHE A 607 1.27 -1.71 -7.45
CA PHE A 607 -0.08 -1.47 -6.93
C PHE A 607 -1.04 -2.65 -7.14
N ALA A 608 -0.75 -3.58 -8.06
CA ALA A 608 -1.59 -4.72 -8.43
C ALA A 608 -0.87 -6.06 -8.31
N ALA A 609 -1.61 -7.17 -8.29
CA ALA A 609 -1.05 -8.48 -8.54
C ALA A 609 -0.58 -8.58 -9.99
N LEU A 610 0.56 -9.24 -10.22
CA LEU A 610 1.04 -9.46 -11.58
C LEU A 610 0.15 -10.49 -12.28
N THR A 611 -0.13 -10.25 -13.55
CA THR A 611 -0.81 -11.23 -14.40
C THR A 611 0.12 -12.41 -14.72
N LYS A 612 -0.46 -13.53 -15.14
CA LYS A 612 0.33 -14.70 -15.58
C LYS A 612 1.24 -14.36 -16.76
N GLU A 613 0.79 -13.49 -17.64
CA GLU A 613 1.52 -13.02 -18.81
C GLU A 613 2.70 -12.12 -18.41
N GLU A 614 2.49 -11.21 -17.44
CA GLU A 614 3.55 -10.36 -16.89
C GLU A 614 4.62 -11.19 -16.19
N LEU A 615 4.22 -12.13 -15.31
CA LEU A 615 5.15 -13.04 -14.64
C LEU A 615 5.97 -13.87 -15.63
N LYS A 616 5.30 -14.44 -16.63
CA LYS A 616 5.95 -15.22 -17.69
C LYS A 616 6.96 -14.37 -18.45
N LYS A 617 6.60 -13.14 -18.81
CA LYS A 617 7.48 -12.23 -19.54
C LYS A 617 8.70 -11.82 -18.72
N VAL A 618 8.53 -11.54 -17.42
CA VAL A 618 9.64 -11.25 -16.50
C VAL A 618 10.59 -12.45 -16.42
N GLU A 619 10.06 -13.64 -16.21
CA GLU A 619 10.85 -14.88 -16.12
C GLU A 619 11.60 -15.17 -17.42
N GLU A 620 10.95 -15.02 -18.58
CA GLU A 620 11.57 -15.16 -19.88
C GLU A 620 12.71 -14.16 -20.11
N MET A 621 12.53 -12.89 -19.73
CA MET A 621 13.57 -11.87 -19.87
C MET A 621 14.79 -12.19 -19.01
N VAL A 622 14.59 -12.58 -17.74
CA VAL A 622 15.70 -12.95 -16.86
C VAL A 622 16.46 -14.14 -17.42
N ASN A 623 15.77 -15.18 -17.87
CA ASN A 623 16.42 -16.36 -18.45
C ASN A 623 17.12 -16.07 -19.78
N GLN A 624 16.63 -15.12 -20.58
CA GLN A 624 17.33 -14.66 -21.79
C GLN A 624 18.65 -13.99 -21.46
N GLU A 625 18.71 -13.16 -20.40
CA GLU A 625 19.94 -12.52 -19.95
C GLU A 625 20.92 -13.53 -19.33
N ILE A 626 20.43 -14.53 -18.61
CA ILE A 626 21.23 -15.64 -18.11
C ILE A 626 21.87 -16.40 -19.29
N ALA A 627 21.10 -16.71 -20.34
CA ALA A 627 21.56 -17.46 -21.50
C ALA A 627 22.61 -16.73 -22.36
N LYS A 628 22.69 -15.39 -22.29
CA LYS A 628 23.73 -14.62 -22.98
C LYS A 628 25.13 -14.88 -22.40
N GLY A 629 25.24 -15.19 -21.11
CA GLY A 629 26.51 -15.43 -20.45
C GLY A 629 27.37 -14.17 -20.32
N ASP A 630 26.72 -13.00 -20.20
CA ASP A 630 27.42 -11.72 -20.09
C ASP A 630 28.30 -11.63 -18.85
N LEU A 631 29.44 -10.95 -18.98
CA LEU A 631 30.35 -10.73 -17.86
C LEU A 631 29.72 -9.83 -16.81
N VAL A 632 29.90 -10.21 -15.55
CA VAL A 632 29.56 -9.37 -14.41
C VAL A 632 30.81 -8.60 -14.01
N LYS A 633 30.80 -7.29 -14.22
CA LYS A 633 31.91 -6.40 -13.90
C LYS A 633 31.63 -5.64 -12.63
N THR A 634 32.66 -5.47 -11.84
CA THR A 634 32.62 -4.66 -10.62
C THR A 634 33.66 -3.57 -10.72
N GLU A 635 33.24 -2.34 -10.50
CA GLU A 635 34.15 -1.17 -10.56
C GLU A 635 33.88 -0.25 -9.35
N GLU A 636 34.95 0.29 -8.77
CA GLU A 636 34.83 1.34 -7.75
C GLU A 636 35.01 2.71 -8.39
N MET A 637 34.07 3.59 -8.17
CA MET A 637 34.08 4.94 -8.73
C MET A 637 33.45 5.96 -7.77
N SER A 638 33.51 7.25 -8.13
CA SER A 638 32.80 8.27 -7.37
C SER A 638 31.28 8.11 -7.52
N LEU A 639 30.52 8.51 -6.49
CA LEU A 639 29.06 8.48 -6.55
C LEU A 639 28.53 9.30 -7.75
N GLU A 640 29.23 10.38 -8.10
CA GLU A 640 28.87 11.25 -9.24
C GLU A 640 29.04 10.53 -10.58
N ASP A 641 30.15 9.80 -10.76
CA ASP A 641 30.38 9.03 -11.98
C ASP A 641 29.45 7.83 -12.10
N ALA A 642 29.12 7.20 -10.96
CA ALA A 642 28.13 6.13 -10.91
C ALA A 642 26.72 6.62 -11.34
N LYS A 643 26.31 7.80 -10.90
CA LYS A 643 25.06 8.43 -11.38
C LYS A 643 25.09 8.75 -12.88
N LYS A 644 26.23 9.22 -13.39
CA LYS A 644 26.40 9.49 -14.84
C LYS A 644 26.36 8.22 -15.69
N SER A 645 26.83 7.08 -15.16
CA SER A 645 26.73 5.79 -15.85
C SER A 645 25.32 5.19 -15.86
N GLY A 646 24.35 5.84 -15.21
CA GLY A 646 22.98 5.35 -15.10
C GLY A 646 22.78 4.25 -14.06
N ALA A 647 23.73 4.09 -13.13
CA ALA A 647 23.63 3.10 -12.06
C ALA A 647 22.42 3.35 -11.17
N ILE A 648 21.65 2.30 -10.92
CA ILE A 648 20.51 2.33 -10.00
C ILE A 648 21.05 2.34 -8.57
N ALA A 649 20.68 3.36 -7.80
CA ALA A 649 20.96 3.46 -6.37
C ALA A 649 19.71 3.09 -5.57
N LEU A 650 19.87 2.37 -4.47
CA LEU A 650 18.77 2.08 -3.56
C LEU A 650 18.35 3.34 -2.80
N PHE A 651 17.04 3.55 -2.70
CA PHE A 651 16.47 4.69 -1.98
C PHE A 651 16.73 4.56 -0.47
N GLY A 652 17.31 5.62 0.14
CA GLY A 652 17.47 5.71 1.60
C GLY A 652 18.80 5.18 2.15
N GLU A 653 19.69 4.62 1.34
CA GLU A 653 21.05 4.27 1.79
C GLU A 653 21.99 5.49 1.71
N LYS A 654 22.84 5.62 2.74
CA LYS A 654 23.90 6.63 2.76
C LYS A 654 25.13 6.04 2.09
N TYR A 655 25.42 6.51 0.90
CA TYR A 655 26.62 6.12 0.17
C TYR A 655 27.80 7.03 0.54
N GLY A 656 29.00 6.45 0.65
CA GLY A 656 30.22 7.22 0.78
C GLY A 656 30.63 7.88 -0.55
N ASP A 657 31.75 8.63 -0.53
CA ASP A 657 32.30 9.29 -1.73
C ASP A 657 32.69 8.30 -2.82
N LYS A 658 33.08 7.09 -2.43
CA LYS A 658 33.36 5.96 -3.33
C LYS A 658 32.28 4.90 -3.19
N VAL A 659 31.79 4.41 -4.31
CA VAL A 659 30.74 3.40 -4.41
C VAL A 659 31.18 2.26 -5.34
N ARG A 660 30.75 1.06 -5.03
CA ARG A 660 30.95 -0.14 -5.84
C ARG A 660 29.77 -0.29 -6.81
N VAL A 661 30.06 -0.29 -8.11
CA VAL A 661 29.09 -0.45 -9.19
C VAL A 661 29.23 -1.87 -9.75
N VAL A 662 28.14 -2.59 -9.82
CA VAL A 662 28.04 -3.92 -10.42
C VAL A 662 27.24 -3.82 -11.70
N SER A 663 27.82 -4.25 -12.82
CA SER A 663 27.16 -4.30 -14.12
C SER A 663 27.09 -5.72 -14.65
N VAL A 664 25.95 -6.11 -15.20
CA VAL A 664 25.75 -7.38 -15.92
C VAL A 664 25.55 -7.04 -17.39
N GLY A 665 26.64 -7.13 -18.16
CA GLY A 665 26.64 -6.61 -19.53
C GLY A 665 26.18 -5.15 -19.57
N ASP A 666 25.36 -4.83 -20.56
CA ASP A 666 24.66 -3.53 -20.68
C ASP A 666 23.23 -3.56 -20.11
N TYR A 667 22.79 -4.70 -19.54
CA TYR A 667 21.42 -4.90 -19.12
C TYR A 667 21.10 -4.30 -17.76
N SER A 668 21.92 -4.56 -16.74
CA SER A 668 21.75 -4.01 -15.39
C SER A 668 23.02 -3.35 -14.91
N VAL A 669 22.89 -2.14 -14.32
CA VAL A 669 24.00 -1.39 -13.67
C VAL A 669 23.45 -0.88 -12.35
N GLU A 670 24.03 -1.33 -11.22
CA GLU A 670 23.50 -1.04 -9.88
C GLU A 670 24.62 -0.78 -8.87
N LEU A 671 24.34 0.08 -7.88
CA LEU A 671 25.19 0.22 -6.70
C LEU A 671 25.00 -0.99 -5.80
N CYS A 672 26.05 -1.81 -5.64
CA CYS A 672 25.94 -3.03 -4.85
C CYS A 672 27.24 -3.43 -4.18
N GLY A 673 27.20 -3.69 -2.86
CA GLY A 673 28.33 -4.18 -2.05
C GLY A 673 28.37 -5.71 -1.90
N GLY A 674 27.42 -6.44 -2.49
CA GLY A 674 27.34 -7.90 -2.32
C GLY A 674 28.29 -8.71 -3.21
N THR A 675 28.23 -10.03 -3.04
CA THR A 675 29.01 -10.97 -3.87
C THR A 675 28.20 -11.39 -5.09
N HIS A 676 28.85 -11.53 -6.23
CA HIS A 676 28.24 -11.82 -7.52
C HIS A 676 29.02 -12.91 -8.28
N VAL A 677 28.33 -13.56 -9.21
CA VAL A 677 28.97 -14.47 -10.15
C VAL A 677 29.84 -13.69 -11.16
N SER A 678 30.82 -14.34 -11.75
CA SER A 678 31.68 -13.72 -12.77
C SER A 678 30.99 -13.51 -14.12
N GLN A 679 29.98 -14.28 -14.42
CA GLN A 679 29.18 -14.20 -15.64
C GLN A 679 27.74 -14.66 -15.41
N SER A 680 26.78 -14.06 -16.12
CA SER A 680 25.34 -14.34 -15.94
C SER A 680 24.98 -15.81 -16.21
N GLY A 681 25.68 -16.50 -17.10
CA GLY A 681 25.47 -17.92 -17.39
C GLY A 681 25.70 -18.84 -16.20
N SER A 682 26.51 -18.42 -15.21
CA SER A 682 26.73 -19.18 -13.97
C SER A 682 25.48 -19.30 -13.09
N ILE A 683 24.45 -18.50 -13.31
CA ILE A 683 23.15 -18.59 -12.65
C ILE A 683 22.39 -19.86 -13.07
N GLN A 684 22.65 -20.38 -14.26
CA GLN A 684 22.12 -21.61 -14.87
C GLN A 684 20.62 -21.58 -15.21
N GLY A 685 19.79 -20.85 -14.48
CA GLY A 685 18.38 -20.71 -14.74
C GLY A 685 17.67 -19.98 -13.61
N PHE A 686 16.46 -19.50 -13.90
CA PHE A 686 15.65 -18.72 -12.98
C PHE A 686 14.17 -19.11 -13.09
N LYS A 687 13.51 -19.30 -11.94
CA LYS A 687 12.08 -19.64 -11.85
C LYS A 687 11.40 -18.86 -10.74
N ILE A 688 10.35 -18.14 -11.07
CA ILE A 688 9.46 -17.54 -10.08
C ILE A 688 8.56 -18.63 -9.48
N ILE A 689 8.61 -18.82 -8.16
CA ILE A 689 7.79 -19.80 -7.44
C ILE A 689 6.56 -19.19 -6.78
N SER A 690 6.64 -17.91 -6.41
CA SER A 690 5.49 -17.20 -5.82
C SER A 690 5.51 -15.71 -6.14
N GLU A 691 4.32 -15.11 -6.22
CA GLU A 691 4.11 -13.68 -6.26
C GLU A 691 2.92 -13.32 -5.35
N GLN A 692 3.11 -12.39 -4.40
CA GLN A 692 2.08 -12.04 -3.44
C GLN A 692 2.22 -10.59 -2.92
N GLY A 693 1.10 -10.01 -2.47
CA GLY A 693 1.12 -8.74 -1.74
C GLY A 693 1.52 -8.93 -0.29
N ILE A 694 2.47 -8.13 0.20
CA ILE A 694 2.92 -8.18 1.59
C ILE A 694 2.55 -6.95 2.39
N ALA A 695 2.36 -5.83 1.70
CA ALA A 695 1.86 -4.58 2.24
C ALA A 695 1.10 -3.81 1.16
N ALA A 696 0.46 -2.72 1.53
CA ALA A 696 -0.19 -1.85 0.55
C ALA A 696 0.85 -1.28 -0.41
N GLY A 697 0.67 -1.54 -1.72
CA GLY A 697 1.58 -1.08 -2.76
C GLY A 697 2.93 -1.79 -2.80
N ILE A 698 3.12 -2.89 -2.06
CA ILE A 698 4.35 -3.70 -2.09
C ILE A 698 4.03 -5.14 -2.44
N ARG A 699 4.70 -5.63 -3.46
CA ARG A 699 4.62 -7.00 -3.95
C ARG A 699 5.90 -7.73 -3.62
N ARG A 700 5.82 -9.04 -3.43
CA ARG A 700 6.94 -9.95 -3.17
C ARG A 700 7.00 -11.02 -4.24
N ILE A 701 8.16 -11.20 -4.82
CA ILE A 701 8.50 -12.36 -5.65
C ILE A 701 9.50 -13.22 -4.87
N GLU A 702 9.26 -14.54 -4.87
CA GLU A 702 10.25 -15.54 -4.50
C GLU A 702 10.63 -16.34 -5.73
N ALA A 703 11.91 -16.61 -5.90
CA ALA A 703 12.43 -17.33 -7.05
C ALA A 703 13.61 -18.23 -6.68
N LEU A 704 13.87 -19.20 -7.56
CA LEU A 704 14.94 -20.18 -7.43
C LEU A 704 15.91 -20.06 -8.61
N THR A 705 17.16 -20.39 -8.35
CA THR A 705 18.23 -20.52 -9.38
C THR A 705 18.99 -21.82 -9.20
N SER A 706 19.81 -22.17 -10.19
CA SER A 706 20.80 -23.24 -10.10
C SER A 706 20.26 -24.58 -9.61
N GLN A 707 20.99 -25.24 -8.68
CA GLN A 707 20.64 -26.53 -8.14
C GLN A 707 19.25 -26.54 -7.49
N ASN A 708 18.89 -25.49 -6.73
CA ASN A 708 17.57 -25.38 -6.11
C ASN A 708 16.43 -25.39 -7.13
N LEU A 709 16.66 -24.82 -8.32
CA LEU A 709 15.70 -24.88 -9.43
C LEU A 709 15.59 -26.30 -9.99
N PHE A 710 16.72 -27.03 -10.16
CA PHE A 710 16.68 -28.40 -10.65
C PHE A 710 16.02 -29.34 -9.64
N ASP A 711 16.28 -29.16 -8.36
CA ASP A 711 15.62 -29.92 -7.29
C ASP A 711 14.11 -29.66 -7.24
N TYR A 712 13.70 -28.43 -7.51
CA TYR A 712 12.29 -28.09 -7.65
C TYR A 712 11.63 -28.82 -8.82
N PHE A 713 12.25 -28.80 -10.00
CA PHE A 713 11.73 -29.55 -11.15
C PHE A 713 11.71 -31.06 -10.93
N GLN A 714 12.72 -31.61 -10.26
CA GLN A 714 12.72 -33.00 -9.89
C GLN A 714 11.52 -33.39 -9.00
N LYS A 715 11.24 -32.60 -7.99
CA LYS A 715 10.07 -32.80 -7.11
C LYS A 715 8.74 -32.69 -7.87
N GLU A 716 8.62 -31.72 -8.77
CA GLU A 716 7.43 -31.61 -9.63
C GLU A 716 7.29 -32.82 -10.56
N GLU A 717 8.37 -33.32 -11.13
CA GLU A 717 8.38 -34.52 -11.96
C GLU A 717 8.01 -35.79 -11.18
N GLU A 718 8.56 -35.96 -9.96
CA GLU A 718 8.21 -37.04 -9.06
C GLU A 718 6.72 -37.03 -8.70
N LEU A 719 6.18 -35.88 -8.36
CA LEU A 719 4.76 -35.70 -8.07
C LEU A 719 3.89 -36.06 -9.27
N LEU A 720 4.27 -35.64 -10.47
CA LEU A 720 3.57 -36.00 -11.71
C LEU A 720 3.62 -37.49 -11.97
N LYS A 721 4.75 -38.14 -11.75
CA LYS A 721 4.89 -39.61 -11.87
C LYS A 721 4.00 -40.35 -10.84
N GLU A 722 3.96 -39.86 -9.61
CA GLU A 722 3.11 -40.41 -8.56
C GLU A 722 1.61 -40.28 -8.89
N LEU A 723 1.18 -39.10 -9.38
CA LEU A 723 -0.18 -38.87 -9.84
C LEU A 723 -0.53 -39.76 -11.03
N SER A 724 0.38 -39.88 -12.01
CA SER A 724 0.21 -40.76 -13.17
C SER A 724 0.01 -42.22 -12.76
N ALA A 725 0.82 -42.70 -11.81
CA ALA A 725 0.70 -44.06 -11.28
C ALA A 725 -0.64 -44.28 -10.55
N LYS A 726 -1.06 -43.33 -9.71
CA LYS A 726 -2.34 -43.39 -8.97
C LYS A 726 -3.55 -43.38 -9.91
N LEU A 727 -3.52 -42.50 -10.91
CA LEU A 727 -4.62 -42.32 -11.86
C LEU A 727 -4.57 -43.29 -13.04
N LYS A 728 -3.50 -44.05 -13.17
CA LYS A 728 -3.23 -44.99 -14.29
C LYS A 728 -3.37 -44.28 -15.64
N ALA A 729 -2.77 -43.13 -15.76
CA ALA A 729 -2.78 -42.33 -16.98
C ALA A 729 -1.40 -41.67 -17.18
N ASP A 730 -0.98 -41.48 -18.42
CA ASP A 730 0.23 -40.74 -18.73
C ASP A 730 0.09 -39.28 -18.35
N PRO A 731 1.19 -38.53 -18.08
CA PRO A 731 1.16 -37.13 -17.70
C PRO A 731 0.32 -36.24 -18.60
N GLU A 732 0.35 -36.48 -19.92
CA GLU A 732 -0.41 -35.71 -20.91
C GLU A 732 -1.93 -35.99 -20.84
N HIS A 733 -2.35 -37.11 -20.26
CA HIS A 733 -3.75 -37.53 -20.16
C HIS A 733 -4.33 -37.40 -18.74
N LEU A 734 -3.57 -36.89 -17.76
CA LEU A 734 -4.01 -36.77 -16.38
C LEU A 734 -5.29 -35.94 -16.23
N LEU A 735 -5.39 -34.83 -16.90
CA LEU A 735 -6.57 -33.95 -16.85
C LEU A 735 -7.80 -34.67 -17.40
N GLN A 736 -7.66 -35.35 -18.53
CA GLN A 736 -8.75 -36.15 -19.14
C GLN A 736 -9.20 -37.27 -18.21
N ARG A 737 -8.24 -37.91 -17.51
CA ARG A 737 -8.57 -38.99 -16.55
C ARG A 737 -9.32 -38.46 -15.34
N VAL A 738 -8.94 -37.29 -14.82
CA VAL A 738 -9.66 -36.60 -13.72
C VAL A 738 -11.08 -36.28 -14.16
N GLU A 739 -11.26 -35.67 -15.34
CA GLU A 739 -12.59 -35.35 -15.89
C GLU A 739 -13.46 -36.64 -16.06
N SER A 740 -12.85 -37.74 -16.54
CA SER A 740 -13.52 -39.03 -16.64
C SER A 740 -13.97 -39.54 -15.27
N LEU A 741 -13.10 -39.46 -14.26
CA LEU A 741 -13.43 -39.88 -12.90
C LEU A 741 -14.55 -39.03 -12.28
N GLU A 742 -14.56 -37.74 -12.51
CA GLU A 742 -15.64 -36.87 -12.08
C GLU A 742 -16.98 -37.26 -12.75
N GLN A 743 -16.96 -37.56 -14.03
CA GLN A 743 -18.14 -38.04 -14.76
C GLN A 743 -18.61 -39.42 -14.26
N GLU A 744 -17.68 -40.36 -14.05
CA GLU A 744 -17.95 -41.68 -13.49
C GLU A 744 -18.58 -41.57 -12.09
N LEU A 745 -18.03 -40.69 -11.25
CA LEU A 745 -18.56 -40.42 -9.91
C LEU A 745 -19.99 -39.86 -9.96
N LYS A 746 -20.21 -38.89 -10.87
CA LYS A 746 -21.54 -38.30 -11.06
C LYS A 746 -22.56 -39.29 -11.58
N SER A 747 -22.18 -40.14 -12.53
CA SER A 747 -23.00 -41.24 -13.04
C SER A 747 -23.34 -42.24 -11.96
N SER A 748 -22.32 -42.72 -11.23
CA SER A 748 -22.48 -43.71 -10.14
C SER A 748 -23.41 -43.17 -9.04
N LYS A 749 -23.29 -41.88 -8.71
CA LYS A 749 -24.18 -41.23 -7.75
C LYS A 749 -25.63 -41.19 -8.25
N SER A 750 -25.84 -40.83 -9.52
CA SER A 750 -27.17 -40.85 -10.15
C SER A 750 -27.77 -42.28 -10.21
N ASP A 751 -26.95 -43.28 -10.52
CA ASP A 751 -27.41 -44.68 -10.59
C ASP A 751 -27.70 -45.25 -9.20
N LEU A 752 -26.93 -44.86 -8.18
CA LEU A 752 -27.24 -45.18 -6.80
C LEU A 752 -28.59 -44.61 -6.37
N ASP A 753 -28.84 -43.32 -6.71
CA ASP A 753 -30.11 -42.64 -6.41
C ASP A 753 -31.30 -43.32 -7.14
N LYS A 754 -31.12 -43.75 -8.41
CA LYS A 754 -32.12 -44.49 -9.16
C LYS A 754 -32.39 -45.87 -8.55
N LEU A 755 -31.33 -46.57 -8.10
CA LEU A 755 -31.45 -47.87 -7.45
C LEU A 755 -32.18 -47.75 -6.12
N LYS A 756 -31.86 -46.75 -5.32
CA LYS A 756 -32.58 -46.46 -4.07
C LYS A 756 -34.06 -46.18 -4.32
N ALA A 757 -34.36 -45.33 -5.32
CA ALA A 757 -35.73 -45.01 -5.70
C ALA A 757 -36.47 -46.26 -6.23
N LYS A 758 -35.83 -47.16 -6.95
CA LYS A 758 -36.41 -48.41 -7.43
C LYS A 758 -36.68 -49.38 -6.27
N MET A 759 -35.75 -49.55 -5.36
CA MET A 759 -35.94 -50.37 -4.14
C MET A 759 -37.11 -49.85 -3.30
N ALA A 760 -37.17 -48.54 -3.07
CA ALA A 760 -38.28 -47.92 -2.35
C ALA A 760 -39.64 -48.12 -3.06
N LYS A 761 -39.68 -48.14 -4.41
CA LYS A 761 -40.87 -48.38 -5.19
C LYS A 761 -41.31 -49.87 -5.19
N GLU A 762 -40.41 -50.82 -5.18
CA GLU A 762 -40.68 -52.26 -5.03
C GLU A 762 -41.25 -52.58 -3.66
N GLU A 763 -40.69 -52.00 -2.59
CA GLU A 763 -41.22 -52.16 -1.22
C GLU A 763 -42.66 -51.55 -1.08
N MET A 764 -42.97 -50.51 -1.86
CA MET A 764 -44.34 -49.93 -1.92
C MET A 764 -45.37 -50.85 -2.57
N GLY A 765 -44.95 -51.77 -3.46
CA GLY A 765 -45.83 -52.73 -4.13
C GLY A 765 -46.48 -53.75 -3.19
N GLU A 766 -45.85 -54.08 -2.05
CA GLU A 766 -46.29 -55.05 -1.04
C GLU A 766 -47.09 -54.45 0.14
N LEU A 767 -47.40 -53.12 0.09
CA LEU A 767 -48.06 -52.47 1.23
C LEU A 767 -49.54 -52.75 1.25
N SER A 768 -50.00 -53.56 2.26
CA SER A 768 -51.43 -53.73 2.58
C SER A 768 -51.89 -52.66 3.56
N ALA A 769 -52.97 -51.95 3.23
CA ALA A 769 -53.63 -51.00 4.14
C ALA A 769 -54.64 -51.76 5.02
N GLU A 770 -54.55 -51.55 6.32
CA GLU A 770 -55.61 -52.00 7.25
C GLU A 770 -56.75 -50.95 7.28
N SER A 771 -58.00 -51.42 7.19
CA SER A 771 -59.16 -50.50 7.28
C SER A 771 -59.61 -50.35 8.72
N VAL A 772 -59.50 -49.12 9.25
CA VAL A 772 -59.94 -48.75 10.59
C VAL A 772 -60.92 -47.61 10.49
N ASN A 773 -62.18 -47.79 10.87
CA ASN A 773 -63.25 -46.80 10.80
C ASN A 773 -63.38 -46.06 9.45
N GLY A 774 -63.14 -46.81 8.37
CA GLY A 774 -63.18 -46.32 6.98
C GLY A 774 -62.00 -45.40 6.65
N CYS A 775 -60.90 -45.53 7.35
CA CYS A 775 -59.60 -44.98 7.02
C CYS A 775 -58.63 -46.08 6.64
N SER A 776 -57.78 -45.87 5.65
CA SER A 776 -56.66 -46.76 5.26
C SER A 776 -55.42 -46.43 6.11
N VAL A 777 -55.16 -47.32 7.07
CA VAL A 777 -54.01 -47.18 7.98
C VAL A 777 -52.84 -47.96 7.40
N ILE A 778 -51.68 -47.28 7.23
CA ILE A 778 -50.43 -47.89 6.71
C ILE A 778 -49.31 -47.59 7.70
N ILE A 779 -48.68 -48.59 8.21
CA ILE A 779 -47.52 -48.52 9.11
C ILE A 779 -46.45 -49.39 8.55
N LYS A 780 -45.27 -48.84 8.23
CA LYS A 780 -44.20 -49.62 7.62
C LYS A 780 -42.83 -49.10 8.07
N GLU A 781 -41.94 -50.06 8.32
CA GLU A 781 -40.48 -49.84 8.34
C GLU A 781 -39.93 -50.02 6.93
N LEU A 782 -39.13 -49.08 6.47
CA LEU A 782 -38.42 -49.08 5.17
C LEU A 782 -36.92 -49.11 5.40
N GLN A 783 -36.21 -49.75 4.52
CA GLN A 783 -34.73 -49.91 4.64
C GLN A 783 -34.02 -48.92 3.73
N GLY A 784 -33.13 -48.08 4.30
CA GLY A 784 -32.22 -47.22 3.52
C GLY A 784 -32.87 -46.04 2.80
N VAL A 785 -34.07 -45.62 3.24
CA VAL A 785 -34.84 -44.50 2.69
C VAL A 785 -34.53 -43.24 3.52
N ASP A 786 -34.03 -42.20 2.87
CA ASP A 786 -33.76 -40.94 3.55
C ASP A 786 -35.02 -40.12 3.87
N ARG A 787 -34.89 -39.09 4.66
CA ARG A 787 -35.98 -38.23 5.13
C ARG A 787 -36.80 -37.59 4.00
N ASN A 788 -36.17 -37.22 2.89
CA ASN A 788 -36.86 -36.57 1.76
C ASN A 788 -37.65 -37.63 0.96
N ASP A 789 -37.06 -38.79 0.78
CA ASP A 789 -37.72 -39.92 0.11
C ASP A 789 -38.87 -40.45 0.93
N LEU A 790 -38.74 -40.56 2.27
CA LEU A 790 -39.87 -40.89 3.15
C LEU A 790 -41.07 -39.92 2.98
N ARG A 791 -40.78 -38.64 2.81
CA ARG A 791 -41.81 -37.61 2.59
C ARG A 791 -42.51 -37.84 1.24
N THR A 792 -41.74 -38.07 0.19
CA THR A 792 -42.30 -38.32 -1.15
C THR A 792 -43.15 -39.59 -1.19
N LEU A 793 -42.68 -40.65 -0.51
CA LEU A 793 -43.42 -41.89 -0.36
C LEU A 793 -44.74 -41.71 0.44
N GLY A 794 -44.68 -40.99 1.54
CA GLY A 794 -45.86 -40.72 2.37
C GLY A 794 -46.90 -39.89 1.65
N ASP A 795 -46.49 -38.88 0.90
CA ASP A 795 -47.40 -38.08 0.08
C ASP A 795 -48.06 -38.97 -1.03
N SER A 796 -47.27 -39.80 -1.69
CA SER A 796 -47.78 -40.76 -2.69
C SER A 796 -48.78 -41.76 -2.12
N LEU A 797 -48.55 -42.28 -0.90
CA LEU A 797 -49.45 -43.20 -0.23
C LEU A 797 -50.75 -42.47 0.23
N LYS A 798 -50.66 -41.24 0.69
CA LYS A 798 -51.76 -40.35 1.03
C LYS A 798 -52.69 -40.11 -0.15
N ASP A 799 -52.11 -39.92 -1.35
CA ASP A 799 -52.86 -39.65 -2.58
C ASP A 799 -53.50 -40.93 -3.17
N LYS A 800 -52.95 -42.11 -2.84
CA LYS A 800 -53.50 -43.43 -3.32
C LYS A 800 -54.79 -43.83 -2.64
N TYR A 801 -55.09 -43.34 -1.44
CA TYR A 801 -56.25 -43.71 -0.64
C TYR A 801 -57.03 -42.50 -0.17
N GLU A 802 -58.36 -42.50 -0.34
CA GLU A 802 -59.24 -41.34 -0.05
C GLU A 802 -59.13 -40.86 1.40
N ASN A 803 -59.01 -41.80 2.36
CA ASN A 803 -58.84 -41.50 3.79
C ASN A 803 -57.59 -42.21 4.33
N ALA A 804 -56.44 -41.80 3.88
CA ALA A 804 -55.16 -42.40 4.27
C ALA A 804 -54.61 -41.83 5.58
N PHE A 805 -54.11 -42.71 6.47
CA PHE A 805 -53.31 -42.36 7.62
C PHE A 805 -52.06 -43.26 7.61
N VAL A 806 -50.89 -42.62 7.37
CA VAL A 806 -49.62 -43.31 7.06
C VAL A 806 -48.56 -42.96 8.09
N LEU A 807 -47.84 -43.96 8.56
CA LEU A 807 -46.56 -43.79 9.29
C LEU A 807 -45.49 -44.63 8.60
N LEU A 808 -44.41 -43.98 8.26
CA LEU A 808 -43.23 -44.61 7.72
C LEU A 808 -42.03 -44.32 8.67
N ILE A 809 -41.23 -45.37 8.93
CA ILE A 809 -40.00 -45.32 9.73
C ILE A 809 -38.87 -45.88 8.87
N SER A 810 -37.73 -45.22 8.89
CA SER A 810 -36.51 -45.69 8.26
C SER A 810 -35.29 -45.42 9.15
N VAL A 811 -34.13 -45.97 8.77
CA VAL A 811 -32.87 -45.69 9.45
C VAL A 811 -31.95 -44.95 8.48
N GLU A 812 -31.57 -43.69 8.86
CA GLU A 812 -30.64 -42.84 8.12
C GLU A 812 -29.43 -42.62 9.04
N ASP A 813 -28.22 -42.87 8.57
CA ASP A 813 -26.95 -42.76 9.33
C ASP A 813 -26.99 -43.41 10.73
N GLY A 814 -27.61 -44.58 10.81
CA GLY A 814 -27.71 -45.34 12.08
C GLY A 814 -28.71 -44.77 13.09
N LYS A 815 -29.59 -43.86 12.68
CA LYS A 815 -30.65 -43.25 13.52
C LYS A 815 -32.03 -43.39 12.89
N PRO A 816 -33.06 -43.68 13.69
CA PRO A 816 -34.44 -43.73 13.20
C PRO A 816 -34.90 -42.36 12.70
N VAL A 817 -35.50 -42.31 11.53
CA VAL A 817 -36.22 -41.18 10.97
C VAL A 817 -37.66 -41.59 10.72
N LEU A 818 -38.62 -40.71 11.11
CA LEU A 818 -40.03 -41.02 11.07
C LEU A 818 -40.78 -39.92 10.30
N MET A 819 -41.79 -40.35 9.60
CA MET A 819 -42.73 -39.46 8.90
C MET A 819 -44.16 -40.04 9.01
N ALA A 820 -45.08 -39.19 9.41
CA ALA A 820 -46.51 -39.51 9.37
C ALA A 820 -47.25 -38.50 8.51
N THR A 821 -48.22 -38.99 7.74
CA THR A 821 -49.09 -38.13 6.93
C THR A 821 -50.53 -38.64 6.98
N ALA A 822 -51.49 -37.71 6.94
CA ALA A 822 -52.92 -38.02 6.92
C ALA A 822 -53.63 -37.19 5.85
N SER A 823 -54.55 -37.81 5.10
CA SER A 823 -55.39 -37.11 4.17
C SER A 823 -56.46 -36.27 4.93
N ASP A 824 -56.99 -35.24 4.29
CA ASP A 824 -58.02 -34.40 4.91
C ASP A 824 -59.27 -35.17 5.34
N GLY A 825 -59.59 -36.27 4.62
CA GLY A 825 -60.66 -37.20 5.00
C GLY A 825 -60.35 -37.97 6.30
N ALA A 826 -59.11 -38.44 6.48
CA ALA A 826 -58.66 -39.08 7.69
C ALA A 826 -58.59 -38.12 8.89
N VAL A 827 -58.12 -36.87 8.64
CA VAL A 827 -58.07 -35.81 9.68
C VAL A 827 -59.49 -35.48 10.20
N LYS A 828 -60.49 -35.41 9.31
CA LYS A 828 -61.89 -35.22 9.72
C LYS A 828 -62.44 -36.38 10.55
N LYS A 829 -61.83 -37.55 10.46
CA LYS A 829 -62.17 -38.76 11.23
C LYS A 829 -61.29 -38.94 12.48
N GLY A 830 -60.53 -37.94 12.86
CA GLY A 830 -59.74 -37.90 14.10
C GLY A 830 -58.24 -38.13 13.92
N ALA A 831 -57.74 -38.45 12.71
CA ALA A 831 -56.32 -38.65 12.48
C ALA A 831 -55.51 -37.36 12.71
N HIS A 832 -54.42 -37.48 13.47
CA HIS A 832 -53.54 -36.34 13.77
C HIS A 832 -52.07 -36.77 13.74
N SER A 833 -51.38 -36.56 12.60
CA SER A 833 -49.99 -36.95 12.40
C SER A 833 -49.02 -36.35 13.43
N GLY A 834 -49.22 -35.08 13.84
CA GLY A 834 -48.36 -34.44 14.84
C GLY A 834 -48.41 -35.10 16.21
N ASN A 835 -49.59 -35.51 16.69
CA ASN A 835 -49.77 -36.21 17.96
C ASN A 835 -49.22 -37.65 17.88
N LEU A 836 -49.44 -38.33 16.75
CA LEU A 836 -48.87 -39.68 16.52
C LEU A 836 -47.34 -39.64 16.55
N ILE A 837 -46.72 -38.75 15.79
CA ILE A 837 -45.26 -38.68 15.70
C ILE A 837 -44.63 -38.33 17.05
N LYS A 838 -45.24 -37.44 17.82
CA LYS A 838 -44.75 -37.05 19.15
C LYS A 838 -44.59 -38.25 20.10
N GLU A 839 -45.65 -39.07 20.15
CA GLU A 839 -45.64 -40.26 21.02
C GLU A 839 -44.75 -41.39 20.50
N VAL A 840 -44.76 -41.62 19.16
CA VAL A 840 -43.93 -42.68 18.55
C VAL A 840 -42.42 -42.30 18.60
N ALA A 841 -42.07 -41.05 18.39
CA ALA A 841 -40.69 -40.57 18.51
C ALA A 841 -40.14 -40.69 19.95
N ALA A 842 -40.99 -40.47 20.96
CA ALA A 842 -40.62 -40.67 22.34
C ALA A 842 -40.17 -42.10 22.65
N VAL A 843 -40.81 -43.13 22.07
CA VAL A 843 -40.44 -44.55 22.19
C VAL A 843 -39.01 -44.77 21.61
N LEU A 844 -38.64 -44.06 20.56
CA LEU A 844 -37.36 -44.15 19.92
C LEU A 844 -36.29 -43.22 20.55
N GLY A 845 -36.57 -42.67 21.75
CA GLY A 845 -35.65 -41.74 22.44
C GLY A 845 -35.40 -40.44 21.70
N GLY A 846 -36.34 -40.05 20.87
CA GLY A 846 -36.28 -38.86 20.04
C GLY A 846 -37.39 -37.88 20.33
N GLY A 847 -37.58 -36.91 19.39
CA GLY A 847 -38.61 -35.92 19.46
C GLY A 847 -38.97 -35.37 18.09
N GLY A 848 -40.22 -34.91 17.97
CA GLY A 848 -40.72 -34.33 16.74
C GLY A 848 -42.12 -33.81 16.92
N GLY A 849 -42.71 -33.38 15.81
CA GLY A 849 -44.09 -32.89 15.79
C GLY A 849 -44.45 -32.33 14.41
N GLY A 850 -45.67 -31.84 14.30
CA GLY A 850 -46.17 -31.31 13.04
C GLY A 850 -47.63 -30.98 13.10
N LYS A 851 -48.20 -30.77 11.93
CA LYS A 851 -49.61 -30.50 11.73
C LYS A 851 -50.43 -31.79 11.72
N PRO A 852 -51.75 -31.74 11.83
CA PRO A 852 -52.60 -32.91 11.69
C PRO A 852 -52.35 -33.69 10.37
N GLN A 853 -52.10 -32.99 9.26
CA GLN A 853 -51.88 -33.57 7.96
C GLN A 853 -50.49 -34.16 7.76
N MET A 854 -49.45 -33.67 8.44
CA MET A 854 -48.05 -34.09 8.25
C MET A 854 -47.20 -33.81 9.47
N ALA A 855 -46.34 -34.74 9.85
CA ALA A 855 -45.37 -34.58 10.90
C ALA A 855 -44.12 -35.43 10.65
N GLN A 856 -42.96 -34.97 11.15
CA GLN A 856 -41.70 -35.68 11.06
C GLN A 856 -40.96 -35.68 12.40
N ALA A 857 -40.18 -36.70 12.63
CA ALA A 857 -39.31 -36.82 13.80
C ALA A 857 -38.03 -37.58 13.52
N GLY A 858 -37.10 -37.50 14.44
CA GLY A 858 -35.93 -38.40 14.50
C GLY A 858 -35.89 -39.10 15.85
N GLY A 859 -35.27 -40.30 15.85
CA GLY A 859 -35.04 -41.10 17.05
C GLY A 859 -33.53 -41.29 17.31
N LYS A 860 -33.20 -41.95 18.41
CA LYS A 860 -31.82 -42.30 18.79
C LYS A 860 -31.62 -43.85 18.88
N ASP A 861 -32.70 -44.59 19.13
CA ASP A 861 -32.65 -46.03 19.38
C ASP A 861 -33.32 -46.83 18.24
N VAL A 862 -32.47 -47.44 17.38
CA VAL A 862 -32.92 -48.27 16.27
C VAL A 862 -33.55 -49.59 16.77
N SER A 863 -33.11 -50.11 17.92
CA SER A 863 -33.60 -51.37 18.45
C SER A 863 -35.05 -51.26 18.97
N ALA A 864 -35.52 -50.05 19.26
CA ALA A 864 -36.88 -49.79 19.70
C ALA A 864 -37.91 -49.63 18.53
N ILE A 865 -37.49 -49.75 17.24
CA ILE A 865 -38.39 -49.64 16.08
C ILE A 865 -39.60 -50.58 16.15
N PRO A 866 -39.44 -51.88 16.44
CA PRO A 866 -40.58 -52.80 16.55
C PRO A 866 -41.62 -52.35 17.57
N HIS A 867 -41.16 -51.90 18.74
CA HIS A 867 -42.06 -51.38 19.78
C HIS A 867 -42.73 -50.04 19.37
N ALA A 868 -42.00 -49.22 18.64
CA ALA A 868 -42.54 -47.94 18.09
C ALA A 868 -43.64 -48.20 17.04
N LEU A 869 -43.50 -49.27 16.20
CA LEU A 869 -44.55 -49.68 15.24
C LEU A 869 -45.80 -50.22 15.93
N GLU A 870 -45.68 -51.07 16.99
CA GLU A 870 -46.80 -51.51 17.80
C GLU A 870 -47.52 -50.34 18.45
N LYS A 871 -46.78 -49.43 19.07
CA LYS A 871 -47.33 -48.22 19.71
C LYS A 871 -48.05 -47.33 18.70
N ALA A 872 -47.47 -47.20 17.51
CA ALA A 872 -48.09 -46.44 16.43
C ALA A 872 -49.45 -47.03 16.03
N LYS A 873 -49.54 -48.36 15.94
CA LYS A 873 -50.79 -49.08 15.60
C LYS A 873 -51.90 -48.79 16.61
N GLU A 874 -51.53 -48.90 17.92
CA GLU A 874 -52.46 -48.58 19.01
C GLU A 874 -52.98 -47.12 18.93
N LEU A 875 -52.04 -46.16 18.77
CA LEU A 875 -52.37 -44.76 18.73
C LEU A 875 -53.21 -44.35 17.50
N MET A 876 -52.89 -44.95 16.32
CA MET A 876 -53.67 -44.67 15.11
C MET A 876 -55.10 -45.24 15.22
N GLN A 877 -55.28 -46.45 15.83
CA GLN A 877 -56.57 -47.03 16.09
C GLN A 877 -57.37 -46.17 17.10
N ALA A 878 -56.75 -45.72 18.20
CA ALA A 878 -57.36 -44.90 19.22
C ALA A 878 -57.81 -43.53 18.66
N GLN A 879 -56.98 -42.89 17.84
CA GLN A 879 -57.35 -41.61 17.20
C GLN A 879 -58.51 -41.71 16.23
N LEU A 880 -58.68 -42.88 15.58
CA LEU A 880 -59.73 -43.07 14.60
C LEU A 880 -61.04 -43.66 15.21
N GLN A 881 -61.03 -44.20 16.46
CA GLN A 881 -62.18 -44.75 17.16
C GLN A 881 -62.76 -43.77 18.15
N GLY A 882 -62.07 -42.67 18.57
CA GLY A 882 -62.50 -41.60 19.40
C GLY A 882 -63.13 -40.50 18.59
#